data_9cf67ac72ed8cc8c806769dbd9841a05
#
_entry.id   9cf67ac72ed8cc8c806769dbd9841a05
#
_cell.length_a   1.000
_cell.length_b   1.000
_cell.length_c   1.000
_cell.angle_alpha   90.00
_cell.angle_beta   90.00
_cell.angle_gamma   90.00
#
_symmetry.space_group_name_H-M   'P 1'
#
loop_
_entity.id
_entity.type
_entity.pdbx_description
1 polymer ?
#
loop_
_entity_poly.entity_id
_entity_poly.type
_entity_poly.pdbx_seq_one_letter_code
_entity_poly.pdbx_strand_id
1 'polypeptide(L)'
;MRSCSLALLALATLASSASASEPASASSCQPRTQHLSDPPYENYFYSDCNVDAQAVVTSPLPDSNLSIIGPRLIVAFPAGNSGICTFFQPHKDKNGTLAVALVNSTLGAPLGAVTSQTNATKYPHVGVQGILSFNNSAEVAVAILGSVRNIRDFTEGPSLLSPVIQDAVKVARYNGTGVQLSRLWLDNVTTTTLTLVPWRNDKASISISNKTVVFGAGFYHFSTTFNYPQLKQLEPRQILNNQSQGLAQQDPAGQVSSLSFFSYTEKLLAGGWRFLTYFGRDSLISALLLQPVLSTGNGSAMEAVIGAALERINRTDGSVCHEETIGDYATFVNMQGNLSSTAAGFTYPMIDTDYYLPVVMDKYFQAQPGRIQPLLATRAGAVDAENRNLTWGQLAYISAQKIMNMTAAFEKNPSVANLIHLKEGQVVGQWRDSTYGIANARIPFDVNCALAPAALYSISRLAGMHGVYPNTPATSGWASAAARRARVWEAETLRFFQYNTTLDTARARLADYAAKNTFYKGPTNADSLARYSSAGGLIVDYGIAVNSSAAPDVIPISHTDTAFRHFLLNATGDDAQQTAFINASANAILRPFPAGLTTPVGAVVANPALSGRDVLIANFTNAAYHGTVVWGWQLALMAKGFERQLARCGTPPPAGSPGFCRDQAVLGALRAAYNRLWDVIEDNEGQLQSEVWSWTFGASGNGTGGAYKLSPLGVLPPPPGVGAGTESDVRQLWSLTFLAVKRNKAYQ
;
A
#
# COMPACT_ATOMS: atom_id res chain seq x y z
N MET A 1 13.34 55.53 80.69
CA MET A 1 12.09 54.87 81.15
C MET A 1 11.13 54.79 79.97
N ARG A 2 10.63 53.62 79.76
CA ARG A 2 9.64 53.18 78.80
C ARG A 2 10.09 52.98 77.36
N SER A 3 10.35 51.70 77.10
CA SER A 3 10.50 51.06 75.79
C SER A 3 9.20 51.10 75.03
N CYS A 4 9.26 51.38 73.73
CA CYS A 4 8.21 51.07 72.73
C CYS A 4 8.74 50.05 71.79
N SER A 5 8.14 48.84 71.84
CA SER A 5 8.42 47.75 70.89
C SER A 5 7.63 48.00 69.61
N LEU A 6 8.29 48.11 68.49
CA LEU A 6 7.70 48.02 67.16
C LEU A 6 7.63 46.53 66.71
N ALA A 7 6.44 46.05 66.43
CA ALA A 7 6.21 44.79 65.79
C ALA A 7 6.36 44.97 64.25
N LEU A 8 7.34 44.27 63.64
CA LEU A 8 7.42 44.12 62.21
C LEU A 8 6.49 43.00 61.72
N LEU A 9 5.49 43.37 60.93
CA LEU A 9 4.73 42.42 60.12
C LEU A 9 5.60 42.04 58.88
N ALA A 10 6.00 40.78 58.81
CA ALA A 10 6.60 40.26 57.59
C ALA A 10 5.50 39.80 56.63
N LEU A 11 5.34 40.51 55.51
CA LEU A 11 4.59 39.99 54.34
C LEU A 11 5.44 39.00 53.62
N ALA A 12 5.02 37.73 53.66
CA ALA A 12 5.55 36.68 52.79
C ALA A 12 4.90 36.80 51.39
N THR A 13 5.63 37.32 50.42
CA THR A 13 5.27 37.23 49.01
C THR A 13 5.59 35.83 48.53
N LEU A 14 4.55 35.06 48.24
CA LEU A 14 4.64 33.81 47.48
C LEU A 14 5.03 34.16 46.03
N ALA A 15 6.31 34.05 45.69
CA ALA A 15 6.77 34.01 44.34
C ALA A 15 6.45 32.63 43.79
N SER A 16 5.39 32.51 42.99
CA SER A 16 5.16 31.34 42.15
C SER A 16 6.25 31.29 41.09
N SER A 17 7.21 30.40 41.26
CA SER A 17 8.17 30.05 40.23
C SER A 17 7.41 29.38 39.08
N ALA A 18 7.06 30.11 38.05
CA ALA A 18 6.76 29.57 36.76
C ALA A 18 8.08 28.93 36.26
N SER A 19 8.15 27.59 36.29
CA SER A 19 9.19 26.86 35.59
C SER A 19 9.06 27.21 34.13
N ALA A 20 9.97 28.03 33.62
CA ALA A 20 10.18 28.19 32.22
C ALA A 20 10.55 26.78 31.69
N SER A 21 9.66 26.21 30.87
CA SER A 21 10.00 25.04 30.09
C SER A 21 11.25 25.39 29.29
N GLU A 22 12.34 24.64 29.53
CA GLU A 22 13.52 24.70 28.67
C GLU A 22 13.04 24.63 27.20
N PRO A 23 13.56 25.48 26.30
CA PRO A 23 13.31 25.30 24.89
C PRO A 23 13.79 23.90 24.53
N ALA A 24 12.88 23.09 23.95
CA ALA A 24 13.22 21.79 23.42
C ALA A 24 14.54 21.94 22.66
N SER A 25 15.56 21.20 23.08
CA SER A 25 16.86 21.17 22.42
C SER A 25 16.60 21.02 20.93
N ALA A 26 17.18 21.90 20.11
CA ALA A 26 17.14 21.76 18.68
C ALA A 26 17.55 20.32 18.36
N SER A 27 16.60 19.52 17.90
CA SER A 27 16.86 18.14 17.49
C SER A 27 17.96 18.25 16.44
N SER A 28 19.15 17.71 16.73
CA SER A 28 20.22 17.67 15.76
C SER A 28 19.64 17.01 14.50
N CYS A 29 19.73 17.70 13.35
CA CYS A 29 19.28 17.22 12.05
C CYS A 29 20.16 16.03 11.63
N GLN A 30 19.94 14.89 12.27
CA GLN A 30 20.71 13.68 12.03
C GLN A 30 20.10 12.93 10.84
N PRO A 31 20.88 12.66 9.80
CA PRO A 31 20.42 11.90 8.66
C PRO A 31 20.09 10.45 9.07
N ARG A 32 19.01 9.93 8.53
CA ARG A 32 18.65 8.52 8.56
C ARG A 32 18.80 7.97 7.16
N THR A 33 19.54 6.87 7.04
CA THR A 33 19.73 6.17 5.78
C THR A 33 19.36 4.71 5.93
N GLN A 34 18.78 4.15 4.88
CA GLN A 34 18.44 2.72 4.84
C GLN A 34 18.75 2.20 3.44
N HIS A 35 19.36 1.02 3.38
CA HIS A 35 19.59 0.28 2.13
C HIS A 35 18.81 -1.02 2.17
N LEU A 36 18.04 -1.27 1.12
CA LEU A 36 17.25 -2.49 0.93
C LEU A 36 17.53 -3.04 -0.46
N SER A 37 18.12 -4.23 -0.48
CA SER A 37 18.43 -4.94 -1.72
C SER A 37 17.32 -5.94 -2.05
N ASP A 38 16.79 -5.87 -3.25
CA ASP A 38 15.86 -6.83 -3.86
C ASP A 38 16.25 -6.98 -5.34
N PRO A 39 17.34 -7.70 -5.65
CA PRO A 39 17.91 -7.71 -6.99
C PRO A 39 16.88 -8.02 -8.08
N PRO A 40 16.85 -7.25 -9.17
CA PRO A 40 17.88 -6.30 -9.63
C PRO A 40 17.77 -4.87 -9.08
N TYR A 41 16.93 -4.63 -8.06
CA TYR A 41 16.66 -3.32 -7.50
C TYR A 41 17.48 -3.11 -6.22
N GLU A 42 18.25 -2.00 -6.19
CA GLU A 42 18.93 -1.51 -5.00
C GLU A 42 18.28 -0.21 -4.55
N ASN A 43 17.67 -0.22 -3.36
CA ASN A 43 16.87 0.87 -2.83
C ASN A 43 17.60 1.55 -1.68
N TYR A 44 17.73 2.87 -1.74
CA TYR A 44 18.37 3.70 -0.74
C TYR A 44 17.39 4.78 -0.29
N PHE A 45 16.99 4.75 0.98
CA PHE A 45 16.16 5.79 1.59
C PHE A 45 17.05 6.75 2.36
N TYR A 46 16.77 8.03 2.25
CA TYR A 46 17.40 9.12 2.96
C TYR A 46 16.34 10.04 3.55
N SER A 47 16.51 10.42 4.81
CA SER A 47 15.68 11.41 5.49
C SER A 47 16.53 12.28 6.40
N ASP A 48 16.34 13.58 6.34
CA ASP A 48 16.81 14.55 7.32
C ASP A 48 15.79 15.68 7.52
N CYS A 49 16.13 16.73 8.26
CA CYS A 49 15.21 17.85 8.49
C CYS A 49 14.97 18.75 7.25
N ASN A 50 15.67 18.52 6.15
CA ASN A 50 15.58 19.33 4.94
C ASN A 50 14.93 18.60 3.77
N VAL A 51 15.18 17.28 3.65
CA VAL A 51 14.72 16.49 2.51
C VAL A 51 14.53 15.02 2.85
N ASP A 52 13.49 14.45 2.27
CA ASP A 52 13.26 13.02 2.18
C ASP A 52 13.43 12.57 0.73
N ALA A 53 14.19 11.49 0.49
CA ALA A 53 14.44 10.96 -0.84
C ALA A 53 14.58 9.44 -0.85
N GLN A 54 14.13 8.81 -1.93
CA GLN A 54 14.44 7.42 -2.26
C GLN A 54 15.26 7.40 -3.55
N ALA A 55 16.43 6.78 -3.54
CA ALA A 55 17.17 6.47 -4.75
C ALA A 55 17.01 4.98 -5.07
N VAL A 56 16.72 4.66 -6.33
CA VAL A 56 16.65 3.28 -6.83
C VAL A 56 17.63 3.13 -7.99
N VAL A 57 18.56 2.19 -7.84
CA VAL A 57 19.50 1.82 -8.89
C VAL A 57 19.13 0.43 -9.36
N THR A 58 19.00 0.27 -10.67
CA THR A 58 18.64 -1.02 -11.29
C THR A 58 19.72 -1.43 -12.27
N SER A 59 20.23 -2.64 -12.11
CA SER A 59 21.11 -3.29 -13.07
C SER A 59 20.51 -4.62 -13.49
N PRO A 60 20.27 -4.87 -14.79
CA PRO A 60 19.68 -6.10 -15.26
C PRO A 60 20.48 -7.32 -14.82
N LEU A 61 19.79 -8.37 -14.39
CA LEU A 61 20.41 -9.70 -14.23
C LEU A 61 20.58 -10.36 -15.60
N PRO A 62 21.61 -11.21 -15.81
CA PRO A 62 21.88 -11.85 -17.10
C PRO A 62 20.68 -12.59 -17.69
N ASP A 63 19.88 -13.24 -16.83
CA ASP A 63 18.75 -14.07 -17.23
C ASP A 63 17.39 -13.35 -17.05
N SER A 64 17.38 -12.06 -16.71
CA SER A 64 16.15 -11.30 -16.48
C SER A 64 15.61 -10.72 -17.78
N ASN A 65 14.27 -10.71 -17.90
CA ASN A 65 13.60 -10.07 -19.04
C ASN A 65 13.39 -8.55 -18.80
N LEU A 66 14.45 -7.88 -18.37
CA LEU A 66 14.43 -6.45 -18.06
C LEU A 66 14.71 -5.56 -19.29
N SER A 67 14.32 -5.97 -20.49
CA SER A 67 14.47 -5.13 -21.68
C SER A 67 13.76 -3.77 -21.57
N ILE A 68 12.75 -3.69 -20.69
CA ILE A 68 12.00 -2.46 -20.41
C ILE A 68 12.58 -1.72 -19.21
N ILE A 69 13.16 -2.45 -18.24
CA ILE A 69 13.75 -1.93 -17.00
C ILE A 69 15.27 -1.95 -17.14
N GLY A 70 15.82 -1.25 -18.10
CA GLY A 70 17.27 -1.19 -18.32
C GLY A 70 18.04 -0.60 -17.13
N PRO A 71 19.37 -0.54 -17.19
CA PRO A 71 20.19 0.15 -16.19
C PRO A 71 19.69 1.57 -15.98
N ARG A 72 19.36 1.94 -14.74
CA ARG A 72 18.78 3.26 -14.45
C ARG A 72 19.10 3.75 -13.06
N LEU A 73 19.04 5.06 -12.88
CA LEU A 73 18.97 5.77 -11.61
C LEU A 73 17.64 6.49 -11.52
N ILE A 74 16.83 6.16 -10.49
CA ILE A 74 15.69 6.95 -10.05
C ILE A 74 16.07 7.65 -8.75
N VAL A 75 15.71 8.93 -8.59
CA VAL A 75 15.66 9.60 -7.30
C VAL A 75 14.29 10.23 -7.17
N ALA A 76 13.54 9.79 -6.17
CA ALA A 76 12.16 10.20 -5.91
C ALA A 76 12.06 10.98 -4.61
N PHE A 77 11.25 12.04 -4.63
CA PHE A 77 11.00 12.93 -3.49
C PHE A 77 9.50 12.93 -3.15
N PRO A 78 9.13 12.71 -1.87
CA PRO A 78 7.73 12.80 -1.42
C PRO A 78 7.09 14.16 -1.72
N ALA A 79 7.85 15.23 -1.55
CA ALA A 79 7.39 16.58 -1.83
C ALA A 79 7.09 16.76 -3.33
N GLY A 80 5.83 17.14 -3.64
CA GLY A 80 5.35 17.28 -5.02
C GLY A 80 5.22 15.98 -5.81
N ASN A 81 5.38 14.81 -5.18
CA ASN A 81 5.47 13.51 -5.86
C ASN A 81 6.43 13.58 -7.05
N SER A 82 7.63 14.07 -6.77
CA SER A 82 8.60 14.51 -7.76
C SER A 82 9.84 13.63 -7.83
N GLY A 83 10.67 13.83 -8.83
CA GLY A 83 11.92 13.08 -8.95
C GLY A 83 12.55 13.15 -10.33
N ILE A 84 13.56 12.31 -10.48
CA ILE A 84 14.26 12.07 -11.75
C ILE A 84 14.32 10.58 -12.04
N CYS A 85 14.35 10.24 -13.33
CA CYS A 85 14.78 8.93 -13.79
C CYS A 85 15.72 9.12 -14.98
N THR A 86 16.85 8.46 -14.93
CA THR A 86 17.79 8.42 -16.06
C THR A 86 18.03 6.95 -16.43
N PHE A 87 17.60 6.57 -17.60
CA PHE A 87 17.90 5.28 -18.20
C PHE A 87 19.22 5.36 -18.94
N PHE A 88 20.06 4.36 -18.74
CA PHE A 88 21.35 4.22 -19.40
C PHE A 88 21.34 3.01 -20.33
N GLN A 89 22.10 3.11 -21.40
CA GLN A 89 22.39 2.00 -22.30
C GLN A 89 23.90 1.86 -22.51
N PRO A 90 24.42 0.66 -22.84
CA PRO A 90 25.83 0.51 -23.20
C PRO A 90 26.16 1.36 -24.44
N HIS A 91 27.20 2.19 -24.35
CA HIS A 91 27.64 2.96 -25.51
C HIS A 91 28.54 2.08 -26.39
N LYS A 92 28.09 1.73 -27.60
CA LYS A 92 28.79 0.88 -28.59
C LYS A 92 29.10 -0.55 -28.12
N ASP A 93 28.34 -1.05 -27.15
CA ASP A 93 28.48 -2.43 -26.66
C ASP A 93 27.12 -3.14 -26.64
N LYS A 94 27.13 -4.44 -26.32
CA LYS A 94 25.91 -5.26 -26.31
C LYS A 94 24.99 -4.90 -25.14
N ASN A 95 23.69 -4.92 -25.36
CA ASN A 95 22.69 -4.82 -24.28
C ASN A 95 22.95 -5.90 -23.20
N GLY A 96 22.77 -5.52 -21.94
CA GLY A 96 23.01 -6.40 -20.79
C GLY A 96 24.44 -6.38 -20.24
N THR A 97 25.38 -5.64 -20.86
CA THR A 97 26.77 -5.54 -20.39
C THR A 97 27.00 -4.37 -19.42
N LEU A 98 26.07 -3.42 -19.34
CA LEU A 98 26.18 -2.26 -18.47
C LEU A 98 25.59 -2.56 -17.09
N ALA A 99 26.43 -2.46 -16.06
CA ALA A 99 26.04 -2.46 -14.67
C ALA A 99 26.19 -1.05 -14.07
N VAL A 100 25.18 -0.63 -13.30
CA VAL A 100 25.13 0.64 -12.59
C VAL A 100 25.04 0.36 -11.10
N ALA A 101 25.81 1.02 -10.27
CA ALA A 101 25.74 0.85 -8.84
C ALA A 101 25.95 2.17 -8.10
N LEU A 102 25.33 2.31 -6.95
CA LEU A 102 25.62 3.38 -5.99
C LEU A 102 26.69 2.86 -5.03
N VAL A 103 27.80 3.60 -4.93
CA VAL A 103 28.94 3.21 -4.07
C VAL A 103 29.04 4.12 -2.86
N ASN A 104 29.70 3.62 -1.80
CA ASN A 104 29.95 4.42 -0.61
C ASN A 104 30.71 5.71 -0.95
N SER A 105 30.18 6.82 -0.50
CA SER A 105 30.84 8.12 -0.60
C SER A 105 31.95 8.25 0.44
N THR A 106 32.78 9.30 0.31
CA THR A 106 33.77 9.66 1.32
C THR A 106 33.14 10.02 2.69
N LEU A 107 31.82 10.25 2.72
CA LEU A 107 31.06 10.53 3.93
C LEU A 107 30.60 9.26 4.67
N GLY A 108 30.93 8.08 4.16
CA GLY A 108 30.56 6.79 4.77
C GLY A 108 29.10 6.36 4.58
N ALA A 109 28.31 7.14 3.84
CA ALA A 109 26.91 6.83 3.52
C ALA A 109 26.69 6.83 1.99
N PRO A 110 25.81 5.98 1.46
CA PRO A 110 25.52 5.94 0.02
C PRO A 110 24.94 7.29 -0.50
N LEU A 111 24.12 7.95 0.32
CA LEU A 111 23.50 9.23 0.02
C LEU A 111 23.83 10.27 1.08
N GLY A 112 23.89 11.53 0.68
CA GLY A 112 24.00 12.68 1.56
C GLY A 112 23.10 13.81 1.07
N ALA A 113 22.70 14.73 1.96
CA ALA A 113 21.89 15.89 1.59
C ALA A 113 22.67 16.90 0.74
N VAL A 114 21.94 17.60 -0.10
CA VAL A 114 22.38 18.82 -0.79
C VAL A 114 21.36 19.91 -0.50
N THR A 115 21.84 21.04 -0.02
CA THR A 115 20.99 22.22 0.20
C THR A 115 21.69 23.43 -0.33
N SER A 116 21.04 24.23 -1.17
CA SER A 116 21.50 25.53 -1.61
C SER A 116 20.38 26.54 -1.63
N GLN A 117 20.60 27.70 -1.05
CA GLN A 117 19.65 28.80 -1.09
C GLN A 117 20.18 29.88 -2.01
N THR A 118 19.35 30.29 -2.95
CA THR A 118 19.58 31.45 -3.78
C THR A 118 18.51 32.50 -3.50
N ASN A 119 18.85 33.75 -3.52
CA ASN A 119 17.87 34.84 -3.36
C ASN A 119 16.85 34.92 -4.51
N ALA A 120 17.03 34.10 -5.55
CA ALA A 120 16.17 34.08 -6.73
C ALA A 120 14.96 33.13 -6.63
N THR A 121 14.95 32.24 -5.64
CA THR A 121 13.88 31.22 -5.52
C THR A 121 13.15 31.32 -4.18
N LYS A 122 11.84 31.14 -4.21
CA LYS A 122 10.99 31.19 -3.00
C LYS A 122 11.36 30.08 -1.98
N TYR A 123 11.74 28.92 -2.47
CA TYR A 123 12.15 27.78 -1.66
C TYR A 123 13.61 27.40 -1.98
N PRO A 124 14.37 26.91 -1.01
CA PRO A 124 15.73 26.44 -1.25
C PRO A 124 15.72 25.26 -2.23
N HIS A 125 16.80 25.10 -2.98
CA HIS A 125 17.06 23.85 -3.68
C HIS A 125 17.56 22.82 -2.67
N VAL A 126 16.81 21.73 -2.51
CA VAL A 126 17.13 20.62 -1.64
C VAL A 126 17.16 19.32 -2.43
N GLY A 127 17.92 18.36 -1.95
CA GLY A 127 18.01 17.07 -2.62
C GLY A 127 19.08 16.17 -2.04
N VAL A 128 19.51 15.19 -2.82
CA VAL A 128 20.51 14.22 -2.40
C VAL A 128 21.64 14.08 -3.42
N GLN A 129 22.78 13.59 -2.93
CA GLN A 129 23.99 13.32 -3.70
C GLN A 129 24.58 11.97 -3.32
N GLY A 130 25.39 11.42 -4.21
CA GLY A 130 26.09 10.17 -4.01
C GLY A 130 27.10 9.88 -5.12
N ILE A 131 27.69 8.69 -5.10
CA ILE A 131 28.64 8.24 -6.11
C ILE A 131 28.03 7.11 -6.91
N LEU A 132 27.79 7.37 -8.19
CA LEU A 132 27.33 6.39 -9.16
C LEU A 132 28.53 5.77 -9.88
N SER A 133 28.53 4.45 -10.10
CA SER A 133 29.56 3.77 -10.89
C SER A 133 28.98 3.14 -12.14
N PHE A 134 29.76 3.21 -13.23
CA PHE A 134 29.52 2.44 -14.45
C PHE A 134 30.69 1.47 -14.68
N ASN A 135 30.39 0.20 -14.84
CA ASN A 135 31.42 -0.82 -15.16
C ASN A 135 31.90 -0.72 -16.60
N ASN A 136 31.12 -0.13 -17.49
CA ASN A 136 31.40 0.05 -18.91
C ASN A 136 30.97 1.43 -19.39
N SER A 137 31.28 1.79 -20.63
CA SER A 137 30.83 3.05 -21.22
C SER A 137 29.31 3.07 -21.34
N ALA A 138 28.70 4.15 -20.87
CA ALA A 138 27.25 4.31 -20.80
C ALA A 138 26.78 5.55 -21.57
N GLU A 139 25.59 5.48 -22.12
CA GLU A 139 24.92 6.59 -22.78
C GLU A 139 23.56 6.83 -22.13
N VAL A 140 23.15 8.10 -21.97
CA VAL A 140 21.80 8.43 -21.54
C VAL A 140 20.82 8.10 -22.67
N ALA A 141 19.98 7.09 -22.46
CA ALA A 141 18.92 6.71 -23.38
C ALA A 141 17.69 7.61 -23.23
N VAL A 142 17.24 7.79 -22.00
CA VAL A 142 16.09 8.66 -21.65
C VAL A 142 16.37 9.30 -20.30
N ALA A 143 16.03 10.59 -20.17
CA ALA A 143 16.01 11.29 -18.89
C ALA A 143 14.64 11.93 -18.68
N ILE A 144 14.01 11.63 -17.54
CA ILE A 144 12.72 12.16 -17.11
C ILE A 144 12.96 12.97 -15.85
N LEU A 145 12.59 14.25 -15.85
CA LEU A 145 12.76 15.16 -14.72
C LEU A 145 11.41 15.80 -14.39
N GLY A 146 11.03 15.82 -13.11
CA GLY A 146 9.82 16.47 -12.61
C GLY A 146 8.99 15.55 -11.77
N SER A 147 8.04 14.81 -12.35
CA SER A 147 7.12 13.95 -11.59
C SER A 147 7.50 12.47 -11.64
N VAL A 148 7.45 11.81 -10.49
CA VAL A 148 7.56 10.36 -10.36
C VAL A 148 6.41 9.65 -11.10
N ARG A 149 5.23 10.25 -11.17
CA ARG A 149 4.09 9.67 -11.91
C ARG A 149 4.39 9.52 -13.40
N ASN A 150 5.07 10.48 -14.02
CA ASN A 150 5.51 10.35 -15.41
C ASN A 150 6.49 9.18 -15.59
N ILE A 151 7.34 8.93 -14.58
CA ILE A 151 8.28 7.80 -14.60
C ILE A 151 7.50 6.48 -14.55
N ARG A 152 6.54 6.37 -13.63
CA ARG A 152 5.69 5.17 -13.50
C ARG A 152 4.91 4.89 -14.78
N ASP A 153 4.23 5.88 -15.34
CA ASP A 153 3.45 5.73 -16.56
C ASP A 153 4.31 5.33 -17.76
N PHE A 154 5.56 5.78 -17.81
CA PHE A 154 6.52 5.36 -18.84
C PHE A 154 7.00 3.93 -18.65
N THR A 155 7.25 3.49 -17.41
CA THR A 155 7.78 2.14 -17.13
C THR A 155 6.71 1.05 -17.18
N GLU A 156 5.47 1.36 -16.85
CA GLU A 156 4.37 0.39 -16.72
C GLU A 156 3.43 0.32 -17.92
N GLY A 157 3.48 1.30 -18.81
CA GLY A 157 2.50 1.39 -19.88
C GLY A 157 3.11 1.67 -21.24
N PRO A 158 2.26 1.66 -22.29
CA PRO A 158 2.63 2.12 -23.63
C PRO A 158 2.71 3.64 -23.70
N SER A 159 2.74 4.34 -22.57
CA SER A 159 2.67 5.78 -22.53
C SER A 159 3.93 6.39 -23.17
N LEU A 160 3.73 7.20 -24.17
CA LEU A 160 4.79 8.01 -24.73
C LEU A 160 5.03 9.21 -23.82
N LEU A 161 6.30 9.52 -23.59
CA LEU A 161 6.65 10.74 -22.88
C LEU A 161 6.15 11.96 -23.66
N SER A 162 5.40 12.82 -22.98
CA SER A 162 4.85 14.01 -23.64
C SER A 162 5.97 14.96 -24.08
N PRO A 163 5.95 15.45 -25.34
CA PRO A 163 6.94 16.40 -25.84
C PRO A 163 7.07 17.66 -24.95
N VAL A 164 5.96 18.16 -24.40
CA VAL A 164 5.97 19.35 -23.54
C VAL A 164 6.79 19.15 -22.26
N ILE A 165 6.93 17.92 -21.79
CA ILE A 165 7.77 17.56 -20.66
C ILE A 165 9.18 17.22 -21.15
N GLN A 166 9.29 16.38 -22.18
CA GLN A 166 10.56 15.79 -22.58
C GLN A 166 11.46 16.80 -23.31
N ASP A 167 10.90 17.63 -24.19
CA ASP A 167 11.67 18.64 -24.92
C ASP A 167 12.15 19.80 -24.04
N ALA A 168 11.49 19.99 -22.87
CA ALA A 168 11.89 20.98 -21.88
C ALA A 168 13.12 20.58 -21.05
N VAL A 169 13.61 19.34 -21.16
CA VAL A 169 14.85 18.91 -20.52
C VAL A 169 16.03 19.55 -21.24
N LYS A 170 16.81 20.33 -20.47
CA LYS A 170 18.02 21.00 -20.93
C LYS A 170 19.23 20.20 -20.53
N VAL A 171 20.19 20.02 -21.44
CA VAL A 171 21.48 19.39 -21.21
C VAL A 171 22.56 20.47 -21.38
N ALA A 172 23.38 20.66 -20.37
CA ALA A 172 24.44 21.63 -20.37
C ALA A 172 25.74 21.07 -19.76
N ARG A 173 26.88 21.61 -20.18
CA ARG A 173 28.16 21.32 -19.52
C ARG A 173 28.19 21.99 -18.15
N TYR A 174 28.69 21.28 -17.15
CA TYR A 174 28.78 21.73 -15.77
C TYR A 174 30.25 21.75 -15.32
N ASN A 175 30.73 22.91 -14.81
CA ASN A 175 32.08 23.11 -14.28
C ASN A 175 33.20 22.56 -15.18
N GLY A 176 33.05 22.65 -16.51
CA GLY A 176 34.04 22.22 -17.47
C GLY A 176 34.09 20.72 -17.76
N THR A 177 33.93 19.87 -16.77
CA THR A 177 34.05 18.38 -16.90
C THR A 177 32.75 17.65 -16.72
N GLY A 178 31.78 18.21 -16.00
CA GLY A 178 30.50 17.58 -15.70
C GLY A 178 29.40 17.84 -16.72
N VAL A 179 28.26 17.24 -16.49
CA VAL A 179 26.99 17.48 -17.19
C VAL A 179 25.89 17.82 -16.19
N GLN A 180 25.02 18.72 -16.58
CA GLN A 180 23.80 19.05 -15.85
C GLN A 180 22.59 18.85 -16.78
N LEU A 181 21.62 18.06 -16.31
CA LEU A 181 20.29 17.97 -16.87
C LEU A 181 19.35 18.76 -15.97
N SER A 182 18.53 19.64 -16.55
CA SER A 182 17.59 20.46 -15.77
C SER A 182 16.28 20.65 -16.50
N ARG A 183 15.20 20.78 -15.74
CA ARG A 183 13.89 21.08 -16.28
C ARG A 183 13.14 22.04 -15.36
N LEU A 184 12.63 23.13 -15.94
CA LEU A 184 11.61 23.98 -15.31
C LEU A 184 10.26 23.27 -15.42
N TRP A 185 9.52 23.13 -14.30
CA TRP A 185 8.22 22.51 -14.29
C TRP A 185 7.18 23.36 -15.02
N LEU A 186 6.01 22.77 -15.25
CA LEU A 186 4.90 23.45 -15.91
C LEU A 186 4.27 24.57 -15.04
N ASP A 187 4.60 24.63 -13.76
CA ASP A 187 4.26 25.75 -12.87
C ASP A 187 5.07 27.03 -13.14
N ASN A 188 6.09 26.94 -13.98
CA ASN A 188 7.05 28.01 -14.32
C ASN A 188 7.87 28.57 -13.12
N VAL A 189 7.93 27.83 -12.01
CA VAL A 189 8.63 28.24 -10.78
C VAL A 189 9.61 27.19 -10.30
N THR A 190 9.18 25.93 -10.28
CA THR A 190 9.96 24.83 -9.74
C THR A 190 10.92 24.27 -10.77
N THR A 191 12.15 23.99 -10.35
CA THR A 191 13.17 23.39 -11.22
C THR A 191 13.70 22.11 -10.59
N THR A 192 13.78 21.05 -11.36
CA THR A 192 14.49 19.82 -11.02
C THR A 192 15.79 19.76 -11.79
N THR A 193 16.88 19.38 -11.11
CA THR A 193 18.23 19.30 -11.67
C THR A 193 18.91 17.99 -11.30
N LEU A 194 19.57 17.36 -12.26
CA LEU A 194 20.51 16.26 -12.07
C LEU A 194 21.87 16.70 -12.59
N THR A 195 22.89 16.62 -11.76
CA THR A 195 24.29 16.94 -12.12
C THR A 195 25.15 15.70 -11.93
N LEU A 196 26.00 15.39 -12.90
CA LEU A 196 27.01 14.33 -12.79
C LEU A 196 28.38 14.90 -13.13
N VAL A 197 29.38 14.61 -12.27
CA VAL A 197 30.76 15.06 -12.41
C VAL A 197 31.70 13.86 -12.22
N PRO A 198 32.74 13.66 -13.06
CA PRO A 198 33.74 12.63 -12.83
C PRO A 198 34.31 12.71 -11.42
N TRP A 199 34.36 11.56 -10.72
CA TRP A 199 34.87 11.45 -9.36
C TRP A 199 36.31 10.92 -9.38
N ARG A 200 37.28 11.69 -8.81
CA ARG A 200 38.67 11.27 -8.64
C ARG A 200 39.37 10.91 -9.96
N ASN A 201 39.78 11.81 -10.77
CA ASN A 201 40.75 11.71 -11.89
C ASN A 201 40.97 10.34 -12.56
N ASP A 202 40.03 9.41 -12.47
CA ASP A 202 40.08 8.11 -13.08
C ASP A 202 39.65 8.17 -14.57
N LYS A 203 39.52 7.05 -15.23
CA LYS A 203 39.08 6.93 -16.63
C LYS A 203 37.68 7.52 -16.90
N ALA A 204 37.02 8.04 -15.84
CA ALA A 204 35.72 8.68 -15.92
C ALA A 204 35.78 9.93 -16.82
N SER A 205 34.98 9.97 -17.84
CA SER A 205 34.88 11.07 -18.80
C SER A 205 33.44 11.31 -19.20
N ILE A 206 33.09 12.56 -19.50
CA ILE A 206 31.75 12.92 -20.00
C ILE A 206 31.92 13.65 -21.33
N SER A 207 31.29 13.13 -22.38
CA SER A 207 31.16 13.81 -23.66
C SER A 207 29.68 14.18 -23.92
N ILE A 208 29.47 15.34 -24.52
CA ILE A 208 28.14 15.86 -24.85
C ILE A 208 28.14 16.26 -26.32
N SER A 209 27.23 15.67 -27.11
CA SER A 209 27.02 16.01 -28.50
C SER A 209 25.54 15.98 -28.82
N ASN A 210 24.95 17.08 -29.30
CA ASN A 210 23.53 17.18 -29.68
C ASN A 210 22.55 16.58 -28.66
N LYS A 211 22.65 16.93 -27.40
CA LYS A 211 21.90 16.36 -26.26
C LYS A 211 22.23 14.91 -25.91
N THR A 212 23.03 14.20 -26.67
CA THR A 212 23.54 12.89 -26.30
C THR A 212 24.63 13.04 -25.27
N VAL A 213 24.52 12.34 -24.15
CA VAL A 213 25.48 12.33 -23.05
C VAL A 213 26.09 10.94 -22.94
N VAL A 214 27.41 10.85 -23.07
CA VAL A 214 28.17 9.59 -22.95
C VAL A 214 29.14 9.67 -21.80
N PHE A 215 29.16 8.62 -20.99
CA PHE A 215 30.05 8.42 -19.84
C PHE A 215 31.06 7.34 -20.15
N GLY A 216 32.33 7.54 -19.82
CA GLY A 216 33.31 6.45 -19.74
C GLY A 216 33.02 5.53 -18.55
N ALA A 217 33.61 4.34 -18.52
CA ALA A 217 33.60 3.51 -17.32
C ALA A 217 34.29 4.26 -16.16
N GLY A 218 33.75 4.17 -14.94
CA GLY A 218 34.31 4.85 -13.78
C GLY A 218 33.27 5.34 -12.78
N PHE A 219 33.69 6.30 -11.93
CA PHE A 219 32.88 6.83 -10.84
C PHE A 219 32.47 8.27 -11.12
N TYR A 220 31.21 8.59 -10.79
CA TYR A 220 30.64 9.91 -10.99
C TYR A 220 29.93 10.36 -9.72
N HIS A 221 30.32 11.54 -9.24
CA HIS A 221 29.51 12.23 -8.23
C HIS A 221 28.23 12.73 -8.88
N PHE A 222 27.08 12.25 -8.43
CA PHE A 222 25.80 12.81 -8.83
C PHE A 222 25.20 13.65 -7.71
N SER A 223 24.47 14.68 -8.07
CA SER A 223 23.55 15.38 -7.18
C SER A 223 22.25 15.67 -7.91
N THR A 224 21.13 15.47 -7.22
CA THR A 224 19.83 15.87 -7.74
C THR A 224 19.12 16.76 -6.74
N THR A 225 18.56 17.87 -7.23
CA THR A 225 17.93 18.90 -6.41
C THR A 225 16.64 19.40 -7.05
N PHE A 226 15.75 19.94 -6.22
CA PHE A 226 14.55 20.65 -6.65
C PHE A 226 14.15 21.70 -5.61
N ASN A 227 13.35 22.70 -5.99
CA ASN A 227 12.92 23.80 -5.13
C ASN A 227 11.40 23.81 -4.95
N TYR A 228 10.86 22.76 -4.31
CA TYR A 228 9.43 22.60 -4.00
C TYR A 228 9.22 22.62 -2.48
N PRO A 229 8.05 23.06 -1.97
CA PRO A 229 7.75 23.02 -0.54
C PRO A 229 7.86 21.61 0.03
N GLN A 230 8.61 21.46 1.12
CA GLN A 230 8.79 20.15 1.75
C GLN A 230 7.62 19.81 2.66
N LEU A 231 7.31 18.51 2.78
CA LEU A 231 6.33 17.97 3.71
C LEU A 231 6.91 17.93 5.12
N LYS A 232 6.06 18.03 6.14
CA LYS A 232 6.49 17.90 7.54
C LYS A 232 6.40 16.43 7.97
N GLN A 233 7.54 15.75 8.00
CA GLN A 233 7.65 14.34 8.38
C GLN A 233 7.27 14.11 9.84
N LEU A 234 6.64 12.96 10.12
CA LEU A 234 6.49 12.41 11.46
C LEU A 234 7.74 11.55 11.77
N GLU A 235 8.52 11.99 12.75
CA GLU A 235 9.69 11.28 13.22
C GLU A 235 9.32 9.90 13.81
N PRO A 236 10.24 8.91 13.85
CA PRO A 236 9.97 7.57 14.40
C PRO A 236 9.25 7.56 15.74
N ARG A 237 9.62 8.48 16.64
CA ARG A 237 8.98 8.62 17.94
C ARG A 237 7.60 9.29 17.90
N GLN A 238 7.33 10.09 16.89
CA GLN A 238 6.04 10.77 16.72
C GLN A 238 5.00 9.86 16.06
N ILE A 239 5.45 8.94 15.22
CA ILE A 239 4.56 8.02 14.53
C ILE A 239 4.09 6.86 15.41
N LEU A 240 4.89 6.47 16.41
CA LEU A 240 4.57 5.37 17.32
C LEU A 240 3.84 5.89 18.58
N ASN A 241 2.92 5.08 19.08
CA ASN A 241 2.32 5.32 20.40
C ASN A 241 3.32 5.05 21.54
N ASN A 242 2.98 5.49 22.77
CA ASN A 242 3.87 5.39 23.92
C ASN A 242 4.31 3.94 24.24
N GLN A 243 3.42 2.97 24.02
CA GLN A 243 3.71 1.55 24.32
C GLN A 243 4.65 0.92 23.30
N SER A 244 4.72 1.49 22.10
CA SER A 244 5.50 0.98 20.98
C SER A 244 6.84 1.71 20.75
N GLN A 245 7.20 2.66 21.64
CA GLN A 245 8.45 3.44 21.50
C GLN A 245 9.72 2.59 21.44
N GLY A 246 9.72 1.39 22.05
CA GLY A 246 10.80 0.43 21.93
C GLY A 246 11.10 -0.01 20.50
N LEU A 247 10.11 -0.02 19.61
CA LEU A 247 10.30 -0.33 18.19
C LEU A 247 11.16 0.71 17.48
N ALA A 248 11.11 1.98 17.88
CA ALA A 248 11.95 3.03 17.30
C ALA A 248 13.43 2.88 17.65
N GLN A 249 13.76 2.21 18.77
CA GLN A 249 15.14 1.94 19.18
C GLN A 249 15.69 0.68 18.52
N GLN A 250 14.85 -0.33 18.34
CA GLN A 250 15.24 -1.60 17.73
C GLN A 250 15.22 -1.54 16.22
N ASP A 251 14.30 -0.75 15.66
CA ASP A 251 13.99 -0.59 14.25
C ASP A 251 14.16 -1.89 13.44
N PRO A 252 13.34 -2.91 13.71
CA PRO A 252 13.53 -4.24 13.12
C PRO A 252 13.51 -4.15 11.59
N ALA A 253 14.61 -4.56 10.95
CA ALA A 253 14.81 -4.50 9.50
C ALA A 253 14.51 -3.10 8.89
N GLY A 254 14.71 -2.02 9.64
CA GLY A 254 14.46 -0.65 9.20
C GLY A 254 12.98 -0.32 8.95
N GLN A 255 12.06 -1.10 9.52
CA GLN A 255 10.62 -0.93 9.26
C GLN A 255 10.06 0.36 9.86
N VAL A 256 10.54 0.79 11.04
CA VAL A 256 10.09 2.04 11.66
C VAL A 256 10.65 3.26 10.92
N SER A 257 11.90 3.19 10.47
CA SER A 257 12.49 4.22 9.60
C SER A 257 11.72 4.36 8.29
N SER A 258 11.34 3.25 7.66
CA SER A 258 10.48 3.27 6.46
C SER A 258 9.08 3.82 6.75
N LEU A 259 8.47 3.43 7.88
CA LEU A 259 7.16 3.97 8.28
C LEU A 259 7.22 5.49 8.49
N SER A 260 8.32 5.99 9.10
CA SER A 260 8.56 7.43 9.24
C SER A 260 8.73 8.10 7.88
N PHE A 261 9.48 7.50 6.96
CA PHE A 261 9.66 8.03 5.60
C PHE A 261 8.33 8.21 4.84
N PHE A 262 7.35 7.33 5.06
CA PHE A 262 6.03 7.44 4.43
C PHE A 262 5.03 8.30 5.22
N SER A 263 5.38 8.85 6.39
CA SER A 263 4.42 9.47 7.30
C SER A 263 4.68 10.96 7.50
N TYR A 264 3.67 11.75 7.17
CA TYR A 264 3.67 13.21 7.29
C TYR A 264 2.47 13.69 8.10
N THR A 265 2.55 14.89 8.65
CA THR A 265 1.47 15.45 9.50
C THR A 265 0.14 15.60 8.77
N GLU A 266 0.13 15.63 7.45
CA GLU A 266 -1.05 15.84 6.60
C GLU A 266 -1.53 14.57 5.87
N LYS A 267 -0.71 13.54 5.80
CA LYS A 267 -1.02 12.27 5.12
C LYS A 267 0.04 11.20 5.35
N LEU A 268 -0.31 9.95 5.12
CA LEU A 268 0.64 8.86 4.90
C LEU A 268 0.68 8.52 3.41
N LEU A 269 1.88 8.30 2.87
CA LEU A 269 2.11 7.91 1.49
C LEU A 269 1.94 6.40 1.33
N ALA A 270 1.48 5.96 0.17
CA ALA A 270 1.20 4.55 -0.06
C ALA A 270 2.47 3.69 -0.14
N GLY A 271 3.57 4.22 -0.65
CA GLY A 271 4.79 3.42 -0.76
C GLY A 271 5.99 4.15 -1.35
N GLY A 272 6.92 3.38 -1.87
CA GLY A 272 8.10 3.88 -2.55
C GLY A 272 7.80 4.61 -3.85
N TRP A 273 8.83 4.79 -4.69
CA TRP A 273 8.79 5.71 -5.83
C TRP A 273 7.57 5.58 -6.75
N ARG A 274 7.04 4.36 -6.96
CA ARG A 274 5.86 4.14 -7.82
C ARG A 274 4.56 4.70 -7.21
N PHE A 275 4.47 4.77 -5.89
CA PHE A 275 3.28 5.16 -5.12
C PHE A 275 3.60 6.21 -4.06
N LEU A 276 4.54 7.11 -4.37
CA LEU A 276 5.09 8.10 -3.43
C LEU A 276 4.15 9.31 -3.26
N THR A 277 2.86 9.03 -3.07
CA THR A 277 1.82 10.03 -2.81
C THR A 277 0.69 9.42 -1.96
N TYR A 278 -0.40 10.18 -1.74
CA TYR A 278 -1.57 9.69 -1.03
C TYR A 278 -2.38 8.72 -1.89
N PHE A 279 -2.65 7.55 -1.30
CA PHE A 279 -3.66 6.61 -1.75
C PHE A 279 -4.59 6.29 -0.59
N GLY A 280 -5.89 6.50 -0.78
CA GLY A 280 -6.87 6.38 0.30
C GLY A 280 -7.02 4.97 0.84
N ARG A 281 -7.09 3.97 -0.03
CA ARG A 281 -7.17 2.54 0.35
C ARG A 281 -5.96 2.14 1.19
N ASP A 282 -4.76 2.40 0.67
CA ASP A 282 -3.49 1.99 1.25
C ASP A 282 -3.30 2.60 2.64
N SER A 283 -3.60 3.89 2.78
CA SER A 283 -3.52 4.59 4.08
C SER A 283 -4.53 4.03 5.08
N LEU A 284 -5.78 3.80 4.67
CA LEU A 284 -6.86 3.39 5.57
C LEU A 284 -6.71 1.93 6.02
N ILE A 285 -6.40 0.98 5.11
CA ILE A 285 -6.20 -0.43 5.51
C ILE A 285 -4.92 -0.61 6.33
N SER A 286 -3.84 0.11 5.97
CA SER A 286 -2.61 0.11 6.75
C SER A 286 -2.84 0.64 8.16
N ALA A 287 -3.59 1.73 8.32
CA ALA A 287 -3.95 2.26 9.63
C ALA A 287 -4.76 1.25 10.45
N LEU A 288 -5.67 0.48 9.84
CA LEU A 288 -6.43 -0.56 10.54
C LEU A 288 -5.54 -1.69 11.07
N LEU A 289 -4.52 -2.09 10.32
CA LEU A 289 -3.58 -3.14 10.72
C LEU A 289 -2.50 -2.62 11.67
N LEU A 290 -2.02 -1.39 11.46
CA LEU A 290 -0.98 -0.75 12.27
C LEU A 290 -1.52 -0.04 13.51
N GLN A 291 -2.84 0.09 13.71
CA GLN A 291 -3.46 0.78 14.84
C GLN A 291 -2.82 0.44 16.22
N PRO A 292 -2.43 -0.81 16.52
CA PRO A 292 -1.83 -1.14 17.81
C PRO A 292 -0.51 -0.40 18.10
N VAL A 293 0.18 0.08 17.08
CA VAL A 293 1.50 0.73 17.21
C VAL A 293 1.49 2.22 16.85
N LEU A 294 0.51 2.69 16.07
CA LEU A 294 0.43 4.09 15.64
C LEU A 294 0.05 5.04 16.77
N SER A 295 0.60 6.24 16.72
CA SER A 295 0.28 7.33 17.64
C SER A 295 -1.16 7.81 17.47
N THR A 296 -1.75 8.28 18.60
CA THR A 296 -3.11 8.80 18.68
C THR A 296 -3.13 10.18 19.35
N GLY A 297 -4.16 10.97 19.11
CA GLY A 297 -4.29 12.31 19.63
C GLY A 297 -3.92 13.40 18.60
N ASN A 298 -3.82 14.62 19.05
CA ASN A 298 -3.59 15.78 18.18
C ASN A 298 -2.25 15.68 17.41
N GLY A 299 -2.32 15.80 16.09
CA GLY A 299 -1.13 15.73 15.22
C GLY A 299 -0.49 14.34 15.11
N SER A 300 -1.22 13.29 15.50
CA SER A 300 -0.75 11.90 15.43
C SER A 300 -0.88 11.29 14.04
N ALA A 301 -0.23 10.14 13.85
CA ALA A 301 -0.34 9.37 12.62
C ALA A 301 -1.79 8.94 12.30
N MET A 302 -2.57 8.53 13.30
CA MET A 302 -3.98 8.18 13.10
C MET A 302 -4.83 9.38 12.64
N GLU A 303 -4.60 10.58 13.20
CA GLU A 303 -5.31 11.78 12.76
C GLU A 303 -4.84 12.28 11.38
N ALA A 304 -3.55 12.06 11.03
CA ALA A 304 -3.05 12.33 9.69
C ALA A 304 -3.77 11.46 8.64
N VAL A 305 -3.98 10.17 8.92
CA VAL A 305 -4.74 9.27 8.01
C VAL A 305 -6.20 9.70 7.88
N ILE A 306 -6.89 9.94 9.00
CA ILE A 306 -8.31 10.32 8.98
C ILE A 306 -8.47 11.68 8.29
N GLY A 307 -7.64 12.66 8.64
CA GLY A 307 -7.67 14.00 8.06
C GLY A 307 -7.37 14.00 6.57
N ALA A 308 -6.37 13.20 6.13
CA ALA A 308 -6.06 13.05 4.72
C ALA A 308 -7.26 12.55 3.90
N ALA A 309 -7.98 11.55 4.42
CA ALA A 309 -9.17 11.02 3.75
C ALA A 309 -10.32 12.04 3.74
N LEU A 310 -10.59 12.69 4.89
CA LEU A 310 -11.67 13.68 5.01
C LEU A 310 -11.43 14.90 4.13
N GLU A 311 -10.20 15.42 4.09
CA GLU A 311 -9.82 16.59 3.28
C GLU A 311 -10.06 16.39 1.78
N ARG A 312 -10.02 15.13 1.29
CA ARG A 312 -10.11 14.75 -0.12
C ARG A 312 -11.43 14.08 -0.50
N ILE A 313 -12.48 14.21 0.33
CA ILE A 313 -13.83 13.69 -0.03
C ILE A 313 -14.42 14.52 -1.15
N ASN A 314 -14.95 13.84 -2.16
CA ASN A 314 -15.80 14.48 -3.16
C ASN A 314 -17.09 14.97 -2.48
N ARG A 315 -17.23 16.28 -2.32
CA ARG A 315 -18.37 16.90 -1.65
C ARG A 315 -19.71 16.64 -2.36
N THR A 316 -19.68 16.30 -3.64
CA THR A 316 -20.90 16.13 -4.46
C THR A 316 -21.55 14.77 -4.21
N ASP A 317 -20.75 13.70 -4.15
CA ASP A 317 -21.27 12.34 -4.08
C ASP A 317 -20.78 11.56 -2.82
N GLY A 318 -19.85 12.10 -2.05
CA GLY A 318 -19.31 11.49 -0.83
C GLY A 318 -18.25 10.42 -1.08
N SER A 319 -17.73 10.29 -2.30
CA SER A 319 -16.64 9.36 -2.60
C SER A 319 -15.36 9.75 -1.86
N VAL A 320 -14.67 8.77 -1.30
CA VAL A 320 -13.34 8.94 -0.72
C VAL A 320 -12.30 8.86 -1.84
N CYS A 321 -11.35 9.80 -1.84
CA CYS A 321 -10.31 9.85 -2.85
C CYS A 321 -9.46 8.57 -2.86
N HIS A 322 -9.26 8.02 -4.06
CA HIS A 322 -8.36 6.89 -4.24
C HIS A 322 -6.90 7.35 -4.36
N GLU A 323 -6.61 8.22 -5.30
CA GLU A 323 -5.27 8.74 -5.59
C GLU A 323 -5.33 10.25 -5.81
N GLU A 324 -4.36 10.97 -5.24
CA GLU A 324 -4.14 12.38 -5.54
C GLU A 324 -3.09 12.55 -6.64
N THR A 325 -3.24 13.58 -7.45
CA THR A 325 -2.20 14.08 -8.33
C THR A 325 -1.74 15.45 -7.85
N ILE A 326 -0.43 15.63 -7.70
CA ILE A 326 0.17 16.87 -7.16
C ILE A 326 1.40 17.28 -7.97
N GLY A 327 1.90 18.49 -7.71
CA GLY A 327 3.13 19.00 -8.32
C GLY A 327 3.03 19.16 -9.85
N ASP A 328 4.10 18.80 -10.53
CA ASP A 328 4.21 18.95 -11.99
C ASP A 328 3.17 18.11 -12.76
N TYR A 329 2.86 16.92 -12.26
CA TYR A 329 1.87 16.04 -12.91
C TYR A 329 0.45 16.60 -12.81
N ALA A 330 0.09 17.21 -11.68
CA ALA A 330 -1.21 17.88 -11.57
C ALA A 330 -1.34 19.02 -12.59
N THR A 331 -0.30 19.84 -12.72
CA THR A 331 -0.26 20.91 -13.71
C THR A 331 -0.38 20.37 -15.15
N PHE A 332 0.30 19.24 -15.43
CA PHE A 332 0.21 18.57 -16.73
C PHE A 332 -1.20 18.07 -17.04
N VAL A 333 -1.85 17.38 -16.08
CA VAL A 333 -3.23 16.88 -16.24
C VAL A 333 -4.23 18.03 -16.43
N ASN A 334 -4.10 19.10 -15.62
CA ASN A 334 -4.93 20.29 -15.76
C ASN A 334 -4.78 20.93 -17.16
N MET A 335 -3.54 21.03 -17.64
CA MET A 335 -3.28 21.56 -18.99
C MET A 335 -3.89 20.69 -20.10
N GLN A 336 -3.86 19.35 -19.98
CA GLN A 336 -4.55 18.44 -20.89
C GLN A 336 -6.06 18.64 -20.86
N GLY A 337 -6.63 19.00 -19.72
CA GLY A 337 -8.03 19.38 -19.55
C GLY A 337 -8.34 20.85 -19.95
N ASN A 338 -7.40 21.57 -20.58
CA ASN A 338 -7.50 22.99 -20.93
C ASN A 338 -7.70 23.91 -19.71
N LEU A 339 -7.20 23.51 -18.55
CA LEU A 339 -7.23 24.30 -17.33
C LEU A 339 -5.86 24.93 -17.06
N SER A 340 -5.80 26.24 -16.87
CA SER A 340 -4.60 26.94 -16.40
C SER A 340 -4.55 26.92 -14.87
N SER A 341 -4.14 25.78 -14.30
CA SER A 341 -4.13 25.54 -12.85
C SER A 341 -2.97 24.64 -12.45
N THR A 342 -2.39 24.91 -11.28
CA THR A 342 -1.41 24.05 -10.60
C THR A 342 -2.04 23.31 -9.42
N ALA A 343 -3.38 23.39 -9.27
CA ALA A 343 -4.10 22.74 -8.17
C ALA A 343 -3.98 21.22 -8.24
N ALA A 344 -4.00 20.58 -7.09
CA ALA A 344 -4.06 19.14 -6.98
C ALA A 344 -5.32 18.58 -7.63
N GLY A 345 -5.21 17.38 -8.21
CA GLY A 345 -6.35 16.61 -8.70
C GLY A 345 -6.63 15.41 -7.80
N PHE A 346 -7.88 14.94 -7.81
CA PHE A 346 -8.32 13.81 -6.99
C PHE A 346 -9.12 12.84 -7.84
N THR A 347 -8.85 11.53 -7.69
CA THR A 347 -9.55 10.49 -8.47
C THR A 347 -10.42 9.63 -7.57
N TYR A 348 -11.57 9.21 -8.10
CA TYR A 348 -12.59 8.48 -7.35
C TYR A 348 -13.12 7.24 -8.08
N PRO A 349 -12.30 6.47 -8.83
CA PRO A 349 -12.79 5.31 -9.57
C PRO A 349 -13.14 4.13 -8.67
N MET A 350 -12.51 4.05 -7.49
CA MET A 350 -12.63 2.92 -6.58
C MET A 350 -13.90 2.96 -5.76
N ILE A 351 -14.43 1.79 -5.44
CA ILE A 351 -15.63 1.62 -4.61
C ILE A 351 -15.28 1.13 -3.19
N ASP A 352 -14.16 0.43 -3.02
CA ASP A 352 -13.74 -0.10 -1.72
C ASP A 352 -13.28 0.98 -0.75
N THR A 353 -12.61 2.01 -1.24
CA THR A 353 -12.03 3.10 -0.43
C THR A 353 -13.08 3.79 0.44
N ASP A 354 -14.30 3.94 -0.06
CA ASP A 354 -15.42 4.56 0.65
C ASP A 354 -15.73 3.85 1.99
N TYR A 355 -15.60 2.53 2.04
CA TYR A 355 -16.04 1.71 3.18
C TYR A 355 -15.00 1.62 4.30
N TYR A 356 -13.73 1.90 4.04
CA TYR A 356 -12.70 1.88 5.09
C TYR A 356 -12.81 3.06 6.05
N LEU A 357 -13.17 4.25 5.57
CA LEU A 357 -13.17 5.48 6.37
C LEU A 357 -14.03 5.38 7.63
N PRO A 358 -15.32 4.98 7.58
CA PRO A 358 -16.12 4.86 8.81
C PRO A 358 -15.58 3.78 9.74
N VAL A 359 -14.91 2.73 9.26
CA VAL A 359 -14.31 1.69 10.09
C VAL A 359 -13.10 2.25 10.88
N VAL A 360 -12.24 3.02 10.21
CA VAL A 360 -11.09 3.69 10.84
C VAL A 360 -11.56 4.71 11.88
N MET A 361 -12.52 5.57 11.51
CA MET A 361 -13.09 6.58 12.41
C MET A 361 -13.73 5.96 13.65
N ASP A 362 -14.52 4.89 13.49
CA ASP A 362 -15.18 4.19 14.58
C ASP A 362 -14.17 3.63 15.58
N LYS A 363 -13.16 2.91 15.10
CA LYS A 363 -12.09 2.37 15.97
C LYS A 363 -11.32 3.49 16.68
N TYR A 364 -11.02 4.56 15.98
CA TYR A 364 -10.29 5.69 16.54
C TYR A 364 -11.10 6.39 17.62
N PHE A 365 -12.36 6.73 17.35
CA PHE A 365 -13.20 7.46 18.30
C PHE A 365 -13.65 6.62 19.49
N GLN A 366 -13.77 5.31 19.35
CA GLN A 366 -13.95 4.43 20.51
C GLN A 366 -12.76 4.50 21.48
N ALA A 367 -11.55 4.55 20.95
CA ALA A 367 -10.31 4.65 21.74
C ALA A 367 -10.04 6.08 22.24
N GLN A 368 -10.49 7.10 21.51
CA GLN A 368 -10.19 8.52 21.72
C GLN A 368 -11.46 9.39 21.63
N PRO A 369 -12.49 9.19 22.49
CA PRO A 369 -13.77 9.93 22.38
C PRO A 369 -13.61 11.44 22.56
N GLY A 370 -12.61 11.89 23.31
CA GLY A 370 -12.29 13.31 23.48
C GLY A 370 -11.78 13.99 22.20
N ARG A 371 -11.44 13.23 21.16
CA ARG A 371 -10.97 13.78 19.89
C ARG A 371 -12.07 14.00 18.86
N ILE A 372 -13.28 13.52 19.09
CA ILE A 372 -14.40 13.65 18.13
C ILE A 372 -14.59 15.12 17.73
N GLN A 373 -14.90 15.99 18.66
CA GLN A 373 -15.19 17.39 18.37
C GLN A 373 -13.97 18.16 17.84
N PRO A 374 -12.77 18.09 18.46
CA PRO A 374 -11.61 18.80 17.95
C PRO A 374 -11.24 18.42 16.53
N LEU A 375 -11.32 17.12 16.17
CA LEU A 375 -10.96 16.65 14.84
C LEU A 375 -12.02 17.01 13.80
N LEU A 376 -13.30 16.74 14.09
CA LEU A 376 -14.38 16.93 13.12
C LEU A 376 -14.78 18.40 12.92
N ALA A 377 -14.42 19.30 13.85
CA ALA A 377 -14.58 20.75 13.68
C ALA A 377 -13.50 21.37 12.76
N THR A 378 -12.47 20.64 12.38
CA THR A 378 -11.43 21.13 11.50
C THR A 378 -12.04 21.62 10.18
N ARG A 379 -11.63 22.82 9.75
CA ARG A 379 -12.03 23.38 8.45
C ARG A 379 -11.30 22.67 7.34
N ALA A 380 -12.04 22.18 6.36
CA ALA A 380 -11.50 21.63 5.13
C ALA A 380 -11.07 22.74 4.14
N GLY A 381 -10.39 22.34 3.08
CA GLY A 381 -9.96 23.22 2.00
C GLY A 381 -8.49 23.58 2.01
N ALA A 382 -7.71 22.96 2.90
CA ALA A 382 -6.25 23.11 2.89
C ALA A 382 -5.60 22.40 1.68
N VAL A 383 -6.18 21.27 1.27
CA VAL A 383 -5.71 20.46 0.12
C VAL A 383 -6.69 20.56 -1.04
N ASP A 384 -7.96 20.26 -0.80
CA ASP A 384 -9.02 20.45 -1.79
C ASP A 384 -9.76 21.76 -1.54
N ALA A 385 -9.43 22.78 -2.31
CA ALA A 385 -10.00 24.12 -2.17
C ALA A 385 -11.53 24.16 -2.38
N GLU A 386 -12.12 23.20 -3.05
CA GLU A 386 -13.57 23.11 -3.21
C GLU A 386 -14.27 22.84 -1.87
N ASN A 387 -13.60 22.17 -0.95
CA ASN A 387 -14.12 21.84 0.38
C ASN A 387 -14.02 22.97 1.41
N ARG A 388 -13.42 24.13 1.08
CA ARG A 388 -13.08 25.22 2.02
C ARG A 388 -14.22 25.72 2.92
N ASN A 389 -15.46 25.53 2.53
CA ASN A 389 -16.63 25.99 3.30
C ASN A 389 -17.23 24.90 4.20
N LEU A 390 -16.62 23.73 4.22
CA LEU A 390 -17.07 22.58 4.99
C LEU A 390 -16.12 22.30 6.16
N THR A 391 -16.60 21.51 7.11
CA THR A 391 -15.78 20.89 8.14
C THR A 391 -15.56 19.42 7.80
N TRP A 392 -14.55 18.81 8.41
CA TRP A 392 -14.31 17.37 8.28
C TRP A 392 -15.51 16.55 8.75
N GLY A 393 -16.23 17.01 9.77
CA GLY A 393 -17.47 16.35 10.21
C GLY A 393 -18.59 16.39 9.16
N GLN A 394 -18.71 17.50 8.43
CA GLN A 394 -19.67 17.58 7.32
C GLN A 394 -19.28 16.66 6.15
N LEU A 395 -18.00 16.56 5.83
CA LEU A 395 -17.49 15.63 4.81
C LEU A 395 -17.68 14.17 5.24
N ALA A 396 -17.41 13.84 6.51
CA ALA A 396 -17.66 12.51 7.06
C ALA A 396 -19.15 12.13 6.97
N TYR A 397 -20.04 13.08 7.22
CA TYR A 397 -21.50 12.88 7.07
C TYR A 397 -21.89 12.61 5.62
N ILE A 398 -21.37 13.38 4.66
CA ILE A 398 -21.66 13.20 3.23
C ILE A 398 -21.21 11.81 2.77
N SER A 399 -20.02 11.37 3.17
CA SER A 399 -19.51 10.04 2.85
C SER A 399 -20.34 8.91 3.47
N ALA A 400 -20.70 9.03 4.76
CA ALA A 400 -21.57 8.06 5.41
C ALA A 400 -22.96 8.00 4.75
N GLN A 401 -23.53 9.13 4.35
CA GLN A 401 -24.80 9.20 3.64
C GLN A 401 -24.77 8.44 2.32
N LYS A 402 -23.67 8.55 1.54
CA LYS A 402 -23.47 7.76 0.35
C LYS A 402 -23.58 6.27 0.64
N ILE A 403 -22.85 5.77 1.64
CA ILE A 403 -22.85 4.35 2.01
C ILE A 403 -24.27 3.91 2.42
N MET A 404 -24.95 4.73 3.24
CA MET A 404 -26.31 4.46 3.64
C MET A 404 -27.26 4.38 2.43
N ASN A 405 -27.10 5.21 1.43
CA ASN A 405 -27.94 5.20 0.24
C ASN A 405 -27.65 3.98 -0.64
N MET A 406 -26.37 3.70 -0.93
CA MET A 406 -25.95 2.60 -1.81
C MET A 406 -26.34 1.22 -1.27
N THR A 407 -26.37 1.05 0.05
CA THR A 407 -26.65 -0.24 0.68
C THR A 407 -28.14 -0.49 0.95
N ALA A 408 -29.01 0.50 0.71
CA ALA A 408 -30.43 0.43 1.06
C ALA A 408 -31.25 -0.54 0.22
N ALA A 409 -30.94 -0.68 -1.08
CA ALA A 409 -31.67 -1.56 -1.98
C ALA A 409 -31.48 -3.03 -1.61
N PHE A 410 -30.27 -3.43 -1.29
CA PHE A 410 -29.96 -4.80 -0.88
C PHE A 410 -30.63 -5.19 0.45
N GLU A 411 -30.73 -4.28 1.42
CA GLU A 411 -31.47 -4.52 2.67
C GLU A 411 -32.92 -4.93 2.39
N LYS A 412 -33.57 -4.28 1.43
CA LYS A 412 -34.98 -4.51 1.09
C LYS A 412 -35.18 -5.77 0.25
N ASN A 413 -34.25 -6.05 -0.65
CA ASN A 413 -34.30 -7.18 -1.58
C ASN A 413 -32.88 -7.70 -1.81
N PRO A 414 -32.40 -8.67 -1.01
CA PRO A 414 -31.09 -9.30 -1.18
C PRO A 414 -31.04 -10.06 -2.52
N SER A 415 -30.45 -9.42 -3.53
CA SER A 415 -30.28 -9.96 -4.89
C SER A 415 -28.96 -9.48 -5.48
N VAL A 416 -28.45 -10.20 -6.50
CA VAL A 416 -27.19 -9.82 -7.18
C VAL A 416 -27.27 -8.43 -7.78
N ALA A 417 -28.44 -8.04 -8.32
CA ALA A 417 -28.64 -6.71 -8.89
C ALA A 417 -28.47 -5.55 -7.88
N ASN A 418 -28.68 -5.83 -6.59
CA ASN A 418 -28.59 -4.86 -5.51
C ASN A 418 -27.26 -4.92 -4.73
N LEU A 419 -26.33 -5.80 -5.12
CA LEU A 419 -24.96 -5.79 -4.63
C LEU A 419 -24.23 -4.53 -5.13
N ILE A 420 -23.12 -4.21 -4.52
CA ILE A 420 -22.27 -3.09 -4.94
C ILE A 420 -21.46 -3.52 -6.15
N HIS A 421 -21.60 -2.77 -7.23
CA HIS A 421 -20.94 -2.98 -8.51
C HIS A 421 -19.81 -1.98 -8.68
N LEU A 422 -18.81 -2.30 -9.51
CA LEU A 422 -17.86 -1.31 -10.01
C LEU A 422 -18.61 -0.14 -10.65
N LYS A 423 -18.10 1.06 -10.51
CA LYS A 423 -18.68 2.25 -11.14
C LYS A 423 -18.83 2.04 -12.65
N GLU A 424 -19.84 2.63 -13.23
CA GLU A 424 -20.06 2.54 -14.68
C GLU A 424 -18.85 3.09 -15.44
N GLY A 425 -18.47 2.42 -16.52
CA GLY A 425 -17.28 2.76 -17.32
C GLY A 425 -15.94 2.39 -16.68
N GLN A 426 -15.89 1.95 -15.42
CA GLN A 426 -14.66 1.50 -14.78
C GLN A 426 -14.45 0.00 -14.95
N VAL A 427 -13.22 -0.38 -15.27
CA VAL A 427 -12.78 -1.79 -15.38
C VAL A 427 -12.13 -2.30 -14.08
N VAL A 428 -11.76 -1.38 -13.18
CA VAL A 428 -11.22 -1.64 -11.86
C VAL A 428 -11.99 -0.84 -10.81
N GLY A 429 -11.98 -1.25 -9.55
CA GLY A 429 -12.75 -0.53 -8.52
C GLY A 429 -12.53 -1.01 -7.10
N GLN A 430 -11.59 -1.92 -6.88
CA GLN A 430 -11.24 -2.44 -5.56
C GLN A 430 -9.73 -2.78 -5.51
N TRP A 431 -9.22 -3.37 -4.42
CA TRP A 431 -7.79 -3.51 -4.21
C TRP A 431 -7.04 -4.32 -5.30
N ARG A 432 -7.74 -5.18 -6.03
CA ARG A 432 -7.17 -5.89 -7.20
C ARG A 432 -7.33 -5.05 -8.47
N ASP A 433 -6.73 -3.89 -8.48
CA ASP A 433 -6.93 -2.82 -9.47
C ASP A 433 -6.05 -2.93 -10.72
N SER A 434 -5.53 -4.11 -11.02
CA SER A 434 -4.96 -4.42 -12.33
C SER A 434 -6.05 -4.83 -13.34
N THR A 435 -5.74 -4.73 -14.62
CA THR A 435 -6.68 -4.93 -15.74
C THR A 435 -7.50 -6.22 -15.62
N TYR A 436 -6.95 -7.28 -15.02
CA TYR A 436 -7.60 -8.59 -14.91
C TYR A 436 -7.79 -9.05 -13.45
N GLY A 437 -7.63 -8.16 -12.48
CA GLY A 437 -7.59 -8.49 -11.04
C GLY A 437 -8.80 -9.26 -10.52
N ILE A 438 -10.00 -9.04 -11.07
CA ILE A 438 -11.23 -9.78 -10.79
C ILE A 438 -11.86 -10.40 -12.04
N ALA A 439 -11.02 -10.80 -13.01
CA ALA A 439 -11.44 -11.48 -14.24
C ALA A 439 -12.48 -10.69 -15.06
N ASN A 440 -12.36 -9.36 -15.12
CA ASN A 440 -13.32 -8.46 -15.76
C ASN A 440 -14.76 -8.54 -15.20
N ALA A 441 -14.94 -9.15 -14.02
CA ALA A 441 -16.22 -9.13 -13.34
C ALA A 441 -16.52 -7.75 -12.73
N ARG A 442 -17.75 -7.55 -12.25
CA ARG A 442 -18.18 -6.22 -11.79
C ARG A 442 -18.57 -6.15 -10.32
N ILE A 443 -18.70 -7.29 -9.65
CA ILE A 443 -19.22 -7.39 -8.27
C ILE A 443 -18.16 -8.10 -7.43
N PRO A 444 -17.29 -7.36 -6.72
CA PRO A 444 -16.18 -7.95 -5.99
C PRO A 444 -16.60 -8.54 -4.64
N PHE A 445 -15.91 -9.60 -4.21
CA PHE A 445 -16.16 -10.29 -2.95
C PHE A 445 -15.86 -9.40 -1.72
N ASP A 446 -14.69 -8.82 -1.65
CA ASP A 446 -14.19 -8.03 -0.50
C ASP A 446 -15.14 -6.90 -0.11
N VAL A 447 -15.60 -6.12 -1.11
CA VAL A 447 -16.53 -5.01 -0.90
C VAL A 447 -17.85 -5.51 -0.36
N ASN A 448 -18.43 -6.52 -1.01
CA ASN A 448 -19.79 -6.97 -0.71
C ASN A 448 -19.87 -7.84 0.55
N CYS A 449 -18.96 -8.80 0.69
CA CYS A 449 -19.01 -9.76 1.79
C CYS A 449 -18.35 -9.27 3.09
N ALA A 450 -17.58 -8.18 3.05
CA ALA A 450 -16.84 -7.73 4.22
C ALA A 450 -16.91 -6.22 4.46
N LEU A 451 -16.53 -5.39 3.48
CA LEU A 451 -16.35 -3.95 3.69
C LEU A 451 -17.69 -3.22 3.91
N ALA A 452 -18.70 -3.52 3.09
CA ALA A 452 -20.01 -2.88 3.23
C ALA A 452 -20.69 -3.18 4.59
N PRO A 453 -20.80 -4.43 5.06
CA PRO A 453 -21.34 -4.69 6.40
C PRO A 453 -20.47 -4.11 7.51
N ALA A 454 -19.14 -4.10 7.39
CA ALA A 454 -18.23 -3.51 8.39
C ALA A 454 -18.44 -1.99 8.50
N ALA A 455 -18.53 -1.29 7.37
CA ALA A 455 -18.82 0.15 7.33
C ALA A 455 -20.19 0.46 7.96
N LEU A 456 -21.20 -0.33 7.66
CA LEU A 456 -22.55 -0.16 8.24
C LEU A 456 -22.57 -0.36 9.76
N TYR A 457 -21.89 -1.37 10.30
CA TYR A 457 -21.72 -1.53 11.74
C TYR A 457 -20.99 -0.34 12.35
N SER A 458 -19.98 0.18 11.69
CA SER A 458 -19.23 1.36 12.15
C SER A 458 -20.09 2.61 12.10
N ILE A 459 -20.84 2.86 11.02
CA ILE A 459 -21.79 3.98 10.94
C ILE A 459 -22.85 3.89 12.03
N SER A 460 -23.34 2.67 12.35
CA SER A 460 -24.27 2.47 13.45
C SER A 460 -23.71 2.94 14.79
N ARG A 461 -22.47 2.58 15.12
CA ARG A 461 -21.80 2.99 16.35
C ARG A 461 -21.47 4.48 16.36
N LEU A 462 -20.93 5.01 15.25
CA LEU A 462 -20.62 6.43 15.09
C LEU A 462 -21.86 7.31 15.21
N ALA A 463 -23.02 6.87 14.68
CA ALA A 463 -24.28 7.57 14.81
C ALA A 463 -24.83 7.59 16.27
N GLY A 464 -24.37 6.65 17.11
CA GLY A 464 -24.63 6.65 18.55
C GLY A 464 -23.68 7.54 19.36
N MET A 465 -22.59 8.02 18.76
CA MET A 465 -21.62 8.89 19.41
C MET A 465 -22.00 10.36 19.22
N HIS A 466 -22.06 11.11 20.32
CA HIS A 466 -22.43 12.54 20.29
C HIS A 466 -21.41 13.34 19.44
N GLY A 467 -21.93 14.07 18.45
CA GLY A 467 -21.15 15.03 17.65
C GLY A 467 -20.38 14.44 16.46
N VAL A 468 -20.55 13.16 16.13
CA VAL A 468 -19.97 12.60 14.90
C VAL A 468 -20.80 12.96 13.69
N TYR A 469 -22.09 12.71 13.73
CA TYR A 469 -23.02 13.11 12.68
C TYR A 469 -24.00 14.18 13.17
N PRO A 470 -24.54 15.04 12.29
CA PRO A 470 -25.51 16.06 12.69
C PRO A 470 -26.77 15.39 13.25
N ASN A 471 -27.33 15.97 14.31
CA ASN A 471 -28.60 15.51 14.87
C ASN A 471 -29.76 16.14 14.10
N THR A 472 -30.25 15.46 13.09
CA THR A 472 -31.36 15.90 12.22
C THR A 472 -32.40 14.79 12.09
N PRO A 473 -33.63 15.10 11.62
CA PRO A 473 -34.60 14.05 11.30
C PRO A 473 -34.07 12.97 10.34
N ALA A 474 -33.17 13.33 9.42
CA ALA A 474 -32.57 12.41 8.47
C ALA A 474 -31.60 11.40 9.12
N THR A 475 -30.93 11.81 10.20
CA THR A 475 -29.89 10.97 10.88
C THR A 475 -30.40 10.33 12.17
N SER A 476 -31.56 10.78 12.71
CA SER A 476 -32.07 10.31 13.99
C SER A 476 -32.25 8.78 14.09
N GLY A 477 -32.50 8.11 12.97
CA GLY A 477 -32.67 6.65 12.90
C GLY A 477 -31.41 5.89 12.42
N TRP A 478 -30.29 6.56 12.16
CA TRP A 478 -29.12 5.94 11.50
C TRP A 478 -28.51 4.81 12.31
N ALA A 479 -28.39 4.94 13.63
CA ALA A 479 -27.82 3.91 14.48
C ALA A 479 -28.54 2.57 14.30
N SER A 480 -29.87 2.57 14.40
CA SER A 480 -30.68 1.36 14.25
C SER A 480 -30.79 0.88 12.80
N ALA A 481 -30.92 1.81 11.84
CA ALA A 481 -31.04 1.47 10.43
C ALA A 481 -29.73 0.86 9.89
N ALA A 482 -28.58 1.43 10.20
CA ALA A 482 -27.29 0.90 9.79
C ALA A 482 -27.01 -0.49 10.42
N ALA A 483 -27.33 -0.67 11.73
CA ALA A 483 -27.18 -1.97 12.38
C ALA A 483 -28.05 -3.06 11.74
N ARG A 484 -29.31 -2.73 11.44
CA ARG A 484 -30.22 -3.68 10.78
C ARG A 484 -29.71 -4.03 9.38
N ARG A 485 -29.30 -3.03 8.62
CA ARG A 485 -28.77 -3.17 7.28
C ARG A 485 -27.47 -3.99 7.27
N ALA A 486 -26.56 -3.74 8.21
CA ALA A 486 -25.34 -4.48 8.38
C ALA A 486 -25.59 -5.98 8.56
N ARG A 487 -26.58 -6.34 9.41
CA ARG A 487 -26.95 -7.75 9.60
C ARG A 487 -27.47 -8.41 8.33
N VAL A 488 -28.27 -7.71 7.53
CA VAL A 488 -28.76 -8.27 6.24
C VAL A 488 -27.59 -8.47 5.27
N TRP A 489 -26.71 -7.49 5.13
CA TRP A 489 -25.52 -7.61 4.29
C TRP A 489 -24.61 -8.75 4.75
N GLU A 490 -24.37 -8.87 6.03
CA GLU A 490 -23.53 -9.93 6.59
C GLU A 490 -24.12 -11.32 6.37
N ALA A 491 -25.42 -11.50 6.54
CA ALA A 491 -26.09 -12.78 6.43
C ALA A 491 -26.31 -13.22 4.98
N GLU A 492 -26.63 -12.29 4.07
CA GLU A 492 -27.15 -12.63 2.76
C GLU A 492 -26.12 -12.64 1.63
N THR A 493 -24.95 -11.98 1.80
CA THR A 493 -24.03 -11.79 0.68
C THR A 493 -23.24 -13.05 0.31
N LEU A 494 -22.80 -13.86 1.28
CA LEU A 494 -21.94 -15.01 1.01
C LEU A 494 -22.55 -16.02 0.00
N ARG A 495 -23.86 -16.22 0.03
CA ARG A 495 -24.56 -17.17 -0.86
C ARG A 495 -24.41 -16.85 -2.35
N PHE A 496 -24.16 -15.59 -2.69
CA PHE A 496 -23.97 -15.16 -4.08
C PHE A 496 -22.55 -15.44 -4.62
N PHE A 497 -21.59 -15.66 -3.73
CA PHE A 497 -20.19 -15.90 -4.07
C PHE A 497 -19.76 -17.36 -3.86
N GLN A 498 -20.57 -18.15 -3.13
CA GLN A 498 -20.26 -19.55 -2.85
C GLN A 498 -20.38 -20.41 -4.11
N TYR A 499 -19.40 -21.28 -4.31
CA TYR A 499 -19.47 -22.37 -5.29
C TYR A 499 -18.95 -23.67 -4.69
N ASN A 500 -19.42 -24.79 -5.26
CA ASN A 500 -19.07 -26.11 -4.80
C ASN A 500 -18.46 -26.91 -5.95
N THR A 501 -17.46 -27.72 -5.64
CA THR A 501 -16.82 -28.63 -6.61
C THR A 501 -16.73 -30.02 -6.01
N THR A 502 -17.17 -31.05 -6.74
CA THR A 502 -17.02 -32.46 -6.29
C THR A 502 -15.54 -32.87 -6.31
N LEU A 503 -15.16 -33.84 -5.48
CA LEU A 503 -13.77 -34.29 -5.42
C LEU A 503 -13.25 -34.79 -6.78
N ASP A 504 -14.06 -35.48 -7.56
CA ASP A 504 -13.64 -35.98 -8.87
C ASP A 504 -13.47 -34.86 -9.88
N THR A 505 -14.37 -33.88 -9.89
CA THR A 505 -14.22 -32.65 -10.70
C THR A 505 -12.98 -31.88 -10.28
N ALA A 506 -12.73 -31.73 -8.99
CA ALA A 506 -11.55 -31.02 -8.49
C ALA A 506 -10.24 -31.72 -8.90
N ARG A 507 -10.18 -33.06 -8.79
CA ARG A 507 -9.01 -33.85 -9.26
C ARG A 507 -8.75 -33.67 -10.75
N ALA A 508 -9.82 -33.75 -11.57
CA ALA A 508 -9.70 -33.55 -13.01
C ALA A 508 -9.19 -32.13 -13.35
N ARG A 509 -9.71 -31.10 -12.68
CA ARG A 509 -9.27 -29.71 -12.87
C ARG A 509 -7.82 -29.49 -12.44
N LEU A 510 -7.36 -30.12 -11.35
CA LEU A 510 -5.96 -30.03 -10.93
C LEU A 510 -5.03 -30.68 -11.94
N ALA A 511 -5.40 -31.82 -12.52
CA ALA A 511 -4.63 -32.49 -13.58
C ALA A 511 -4.54 -31.60 -14.84
N ASP A 512 -5.65 -31.01 -15.24
CA ASP A 512 -5.73 -30.06 -16.37
C ASP A 512 -4.87 -28.81 -16.13
N TYR A 513 -4.98 -28.21 -14.93
CA TYR A 513 -4.15 -27.06 -14.54
C TYR A 513 -2.65 -27.40 -14.58
N ALA A 514 -2.25 -28.55 -14.02
CA ALA A 514 -0.84 -28.97 -14.02
C ALA A 514 -0.28 -29.16 -15.44
N ALA A 515 -1.12 -29.58 -16.39
CA ALA A 515 -0.74 -29.70 -17.79
C ALA A 515 -0.58 -28.34 -18.48
N LYS A 516 -1.45 -27.38 -18.18
CA LYS A 516 -1.55 -26.08 -18.90
C LYS A 516 -0.66 -24.99 -18.35
N ASN A 517 -0.43 -24.95 -17.03
CA ASN A 517 0.40 -23.87 -16.46
C ASN A 517 1.87 -24.01 -16.82
N THR A 518 2.59 -22.89 -16.89
CA THR A 518 3.98 -22.82 -17.35
C THR A 518 5.01 -22.65 -16.24
N PHE A 519 4.61 -22.25 -15.05
CA PHE A 519 5.50 -21.85 -13.96
C PHE A 519 5.56 -22.87 -12.79
N TYR A 520 4.64 -23.83 -12.76
CA TYR A 520 4.58 -24.85 -11.72
C TYR A 520 4.61 -26.26 -12.32
N LYS A 521 5.67 -26.99 -12.08
CA LYS A 521 5.86 -28.40 -12.53
C LYS A 521 5.92 -29.36 -11.33
N GLY A 522 5.21 -29.04 -10.26
CA GLY A 522 5.16 -29.82 -9.03
C GLY A 522 3.97 -30.79 -8.98
N PRO A 523 3.77 -31.46 -7.83
CA PRO A 523 2.65 -32.39 -7.61
C PRO A 523 1.31 -31.65 -7.61
N THR A 524 0.25 -32.31 -8.05
CA THR A 524 -1.12 -31.75 -8.03
C THR A 524 -1.68 -31.59 -6.61
N ASN A 525 -1.11 -32.29 -5.63
CA ASN A 525 -1.58 -32.33 -4.24
C ASN A 525 -3.07 -32.75 -4.10
N ALA A 526 -3.57 -33.52 -5.08
CA ALA A 526 -4.97 -33.93 -5.15
C ALA A 526 -5.43 -34.77 -3.95
N ASP A 527 -4.54 -35.48 -3.27
CA ASP A 527 -4.86 -36.26 -2.07
C ASP A 527 -5.31 -35.35 -0.91
N SER A 528 -4.83 -34.10 -0.86
CA SER A 528 -5.27 -33.13 0.15
C SER A 528 -6.74 -32.74 0.03
N LEU A 529 -7.34 -32.88 -1.16
CA LEU A 529 -8.75 -32.53 -1.38
C LEU A 529 -9.69 -33.34 -0.49
N ALA A 530 -9.49 -34.67 -0.40
CA ALA A 530 -10.33 -35.53 0.43
C ALA A 530 -10.20 -35.22 1.92
N ARG A 531 -8.96 -34.90 2.38
CA ARG A 531 -8.69 -34.58 3.77
C ARG A 531 -9.35 -33.26 4.21
N TYR A 532 -9.43 -32.29 3.31
CA TYR A 532 -9.87 -30.92 3.58
C TYR A 532 -11.14 -30.56 2.78
N SER A 533 -12.04 -31.51 2.61
CA SER A 533 -13.37 -31.33 2.03
C SER A 533 -14.46 -31.23 3.13
N SER A 534 -15.62 -30.76 2.75
CA SER A 534 -16.81 -30.81 3.62
C SER A 534 -17.34 -32.24 3.80
N ALA A 535 -18.18 -32.45 4.80
CA ALA A 535 -18.97 -33.66 4.92
C ALA A 535 -19.81 -33.86 3.63
N GLY A 536 -19.63 -34.99 2.96
CA GLY A 536 -20.25 -35.25 1.65
C GLY A 536 -19.30 -35.10 0.45
N GLY A 537 -17.99 -34.83 0.69
CA GLY A 537 -16.97 -34.84 -0.37
C GLY A 537 -17.06 -33.67 -1.33
N LEU A 538 -17.49 -32.49 -0.85
CA LEU A 538 -17.53 -31.26 -1.62
C LEU A 538 -16.40 -30.32 -1.18
N ILE A 539 -15.73 -29.73 -2.13
CA ILE A 539 -14.89 -28.54 -1.92
C ILE A 539 -15.83 -27.34 -1.99
N VAL A 540 -16.06 -26.72 -0.84
CA VAL A 540 -16.78 -25.45 -0.71
C VAL A 540 -15.78 -24.31 -0.75
N ASP A 541 -15.97 -23.34 -1.64
CA ASP A 541 -15.13 -22.17 -1.74
C ASP A 541 -15.98 -20.94 -2.13
N TYR A 542 -15.38 -19.77 -2.11
CA TYR A 542 -16.03 -18.51 -2.47
C TYR A 542 -15.27 -17.88 -3.63
N GLY A 543 -15.99 -17.40 -4.64
CA GLY A 543 -15.37 -16.80 -5.81
C GLY A 543 -14.91 -15.37 -5.55
N ILE A 544 -13.89 -14.97 -6.27
CA ILE A 544 -13.26 -13.64 -6.14
C ILE A 544 -14.22 -12.49 -6.50
N ALA A 545 -15.17 -12.78 -7.39
CA ALA A 545 -16.18 -11.84 -7.85
C ALA A 545 -17.38 -12.58 -8.46
N VAL A 546 -18.45 -11.84 -8.71
CA VAL A 546 -19.61 -12.29 -9.49
C VAL A 546 -19.70 -11.42 -10.75
N ASN A 547 -19.93 -12.05 -11.87
CA ASN A 547 -20.25 -11.38 -13.12
C ASN A 547 -21.73 -10.96 -13.13
N SER A 548 -22.28 -10.55 -14.18
CA SER A 548 -23.61 -10.05 -14.42
C SER A 548 -24.73 -10.39 -13.41
N SER A 549 -25.67 -9.47 -13.25
CA SER A 549 -26.87 -9.59 -12.44
C SER A 549 -27.99 -10.45 -13.06
N ALA A 550 -28.01 -10.64 -14.39
CA ALA A 550 -29.08 -11.36 -15.09
C ALA A 550 -28.94 -12.87 -14.98
N ALA A 551 -27.71 -13.38 -14.97
CA ALA A 551 -27.38 -14.78 -14.70
C ALA A 551 -26.08 -14.76 -13.88
N PRO A 552 -26.17 -14.86 -12.54
CA PRO A 552 -25.01 -14.78 -11.68
C PRO A 552 -23.99 -15.84 -12.05
N ASP A 553 -22.82 -15.41 -12.49
CA ASP A 553 -21.69 -16.27 -12.80
C ASP A 553 -20.58 -15.98 -11.80
N VAL A 554 -20.36 -16.88 -10.86
CA VAL A 554 -19.30 -16.79 -9.88
C VAL A 554 -17.97 -17.02 -10.59
N ILE A 555 -17.01 -16.15 -10.35
CA ILE A 555 -15.63 -16.33 -10.83
C ILE A 555 -14.92 -17.27 -9.87
N PRO A 556 -14.74 -18.56 -10.23
CA PRO A 556 -14.35 -19.61 -9.30
C PRO A 556 -12.82 -19.65 -9.11
N ILE A 557 -12.28 -18.58 -8.56
CA ILE A 557 -10.89 -18.44 -8.15
C ILE A 557 -10.85 -18.49 -6.63
N SER A 558 -10.07 -19.42 -6.07
CA SER A 558 -9.76 -19.43 -4.64
C SER A 558 -8.80 -18.27 -4.33
N HIS A 559 -9.06 -17.52 -3.25
CA HIS A 559 -8.37 -16.24 -3.01
C HIS A 559 -8.25 -15.87 -1.53
N THR A 560 -7.39 -14.89 -1.24
CA THR A 560 -7.17 -14.41 0.13
C THR A 560 -8.18 -13.37 0.61
N ASP A 561 -9.10 -12.86 -0.22
CA ASP A 561 -10.03 -11.79 0.18
C ASP A 561 -11.02 -12.22 1.28
N THR A 562 -11.15 -13.53 1.54
CA THR A 562 -11.86 -14.06 2.72
C THR A 562 -11.29 -13.48 4.03
N ALA A 563 -10.03 -13.05 4.03
CA ALA A 563 -9.37 -12.41 5.15
C ALA A 563 -10.06 -11.13 5.61
N PHE A 564 -10.61 -10.34 4.69
CA PHE A 564 -11.35 -9.12 5.03
C PHE A 564 -12.52 -9.40 5.98
N ARG A 565 -13.30 -10.45 5.68
CA ARG A 565 -14.43 -10.83 6.51
C ARG A 565 -13.97 -11.33 7.89
N HIS A 566 -12.93 -12.14 7.96
CA HIS A 566 -12.36 -12.60 9.23
C HIS A 566 -11.82 -11.45 10.08
N PHE A 567 -11.21 -10.45 9.46
CA PHE A 567 -10.61 -9.31 10.14
C PHE A 567 -11.65 -8.26 10.55
N LEU A 568 -12.63 -7.96 9.71
CA LEU A 568 -13.55 -6.83 9.91
C LEU A 568 -14.82 -7.20 10.67
N LEU A 569 -15.32 -8.45 10.53
CA LEU A 569 -16.61 -8.85 11.06
C LEU A 569 -16.49 -9.84 12.23
N ASN A 570 -17.45 -9.73 13.13
CA ASN A 570 -17.61 -10.67 14.25
C ASN A 570 -18.84 -11.54 14.10
N ALA A 571 -19.36 -11.71 12.91
CA ALA A 571 -20.57 -12.39 12.52
C ALA A 571 -21.51 -12.74 13.72
N THR A 572 -22.64 -12.07 13.77
CA THR A 572 -23.63 -12.24 14.84
C THR A 572 -24.92 -12.88 14.33
N GLY A 573 -24.92 -13.26 13.02
CA GLY A 573 -26.08 -13.78 12.31
C GLY A 573 -26.13 -15.31 12.29
N ASP A 574 -26.17 -15.89 11.07
CA ASP A 574 -26.27 -17.34 10.87
C ASP A 574 -24.98 -18.06 11.31
N ASP A 575 -25.07 -18.76 12.43
CA ASP A 575 -23.97 -19.47 13.06
C ASP A 575 -23.47 -20.65 12.19
N ALA A 576 -24.37 -21.31 11.45
CA ALA A 576 -24.01 -22.39 10.52
C ALA A 576 -23.26 -21.85 9.30
N GLN A 577 -23.71 -20.73 8.72
CA GLN A 577 -23.04 -20.07 7.60
C GLN A 577 -21.63 -19.60 8.00
N GLN A 578 -21.48 -19.00 9.17
CA GLN A 578 -20.18 -18.58 9.68
C GLN A 578 -19.25 -19.79 9.89
N THR A 579 -19.73 -20.85 10.49
CA THR A 579 -18.95 -22.09 10.72
C THR A 579 -18.47 -22.67 9.39
N ALA A 580 -19.36 -22.74 8.39
CA ALA A 580 -19.01 -23.21 7.04
C ALA A 580 -17.98 -22.30 6.36
N PHE A 581 -18.12 -20.96 6.48
CA PHE A 581 -17.18 -19.99 5.91
C PHE A 581 -15.79 -20.10 6.53
N ILE A 582 -15.70 -20.21 7.86
CA ILE A 582 -14.42 -20.38 8.58
C ILE A 582 -13.76 -21.69 8.16
N ASN A 583 -14.53 -22.78 8.10
CA ASN A 583 -14.01 -24.08 7.66
C ASN A 583 -13.46 -24.03 6.23
N ALA A 584 -14.20 -23.44 5.29
CA ALA A 584 -13.77 -23.30 3.89
C ALA A 584 -12.48 -22.49 3.78
N SER A 585 -12.41 -21.34 4.45
CA SER A 585 -11.23 -20.45 4.45
C SER A 585 -10.00 -21.12 5.08
N ALA A 586 -10.18 -21.82 6.22
CA ALA A 586 -9.11 -22.58 6.87
C ALA A 586 -8.59 -23.69 5.96
N ASN A 587 -9.49 -24.44 5.33
CA ASN A 587 -9.13 -25.53 4.42
C ASN A 587 -8.42 -25.02 3.16
N ALA A 588 -8.76 -23.82 2.64
CA ALA A 588 -8.06 -23.22 1.52
C ALA A 588 -6.57 -22.96 1.86
N ILE A 589 -6.26 -22.58 3.10
CA ILE A 589 -4.88 -22.40 3.60
C ILE A 589 -4.21 -23.76 3.91
N LEU A 590 -4.94 -24.74 4.43
CA LEU A 590 -4.36 -26.03 4.79
C LEU A 590 -4.01 -26.90 3.57
N ARG A 591 -4.73 -26.75 2.47
CA ARG A 591 -4.41 -27.42 1.22
C ARG A 591 -3.16 -26.79 0.58
N PRO A 592 -2.11 -27.57 0.26
CA PRO A 592 -0.96 -27.08 -0.51
C PRO A 592 -1.39 -26.70 -1.93
N PHE A 593 -0.70 -25.72 -2.51
CA PHE A 593 -0.84 -25.36 -3.92
C PHE A 593 -0.52 -26.57 -4.82
N PRO A 594 -1.24 -26.83 -5.93
CA PRO A 594 -2.33 -26.03 -6.50
C PRO A 594 -3.72 -26.38 -5.96
N ALA A 595 -3.86 -27.35 -5.04
CA ALA A 595 -5.15 -27.72 -4.44
C ALA A 595 -5.71 -26.66 -3.48
N GLY A 596 -4.86 -25.79 -2.96
CA GLY A 596 -5.17 -24.65 -2.09
C GLY A 596 -4.28 -23.45 -2.34
N LEU A 597 -4.16 -22.57 -1.33
CA LEU A 597 -3.46 -21.30 -1.49
C LEU A 597 -2.00 -21.33 -1.03
N THR A 598 -1.60 -22.29 -0.18
CA THR A 598 -0.31 -22.25 0.52
C THR A 598 0.80 -22.91 -0.29
N THR A 599 1.88 -22.17 -0.50
CA THR A 599 3.18 -22.66 -0.98
C THR A 599 4.22 -22.51 0.12
N PRO A 600 5.40 -23.12 0.02
CA PRO A 600 6.53 -22.83 0.93
C PRO A 600 7.03 -21.37 0.88
N VAL A 601 6.66 -20.59 -0.14
CA VAL A 601 7.10 -19.20 -0.34
C VAL A 601 6.00 -18.17 -0.04
N GLY A 602 4.86 -18.60 0.49
CA GLY A 602 3.74 -17.72 0.85
C GLY A 602 2.39 -18.32 0.47
N ALA A 603 1.30 -17.70 0.92
CA ALA A 603 -0.04 -18.00 0.43
C ALA A 603 -0.34 -17.09 -0.78
N VAL A 604 -0.67 -17.70 -1.92
CA VAL A 604 -0.97 -16.96 -3.15
C VAL A 604 -2.31 -16.25 -3.04
N VAL A 605 -2.39 -15.03 -3.55
CA VAL A 605 -3.61 -14.20 -3.42
C VAL A 605 -4.74 -14.65 -4.34
N ALA A 606 -4.42 -15.37 -5.41
CA ALA A 606 -5.41 -15.95 -6.32
C ALA A 606 -4.90 -17.28 -6.89
N ASN A 607 -5.77 -18.30 -6.91
CA ASN A 607 -5.46 -19.61 -7.45
C ASN A 607 -6.58 -20.08 -8.40
N PRO A 608 -6.31 -20.13 -9.72
CA PRO A 608 -7.28 -20.54 -10.73
C PRO A 608 -7.37 -22.07 -10.92
N ALA A 609 -6.59 -22.89 -10.19
CA ALA A 609 -6.40 -24.30 -10.48
C ALA A 609 -7.70 -25.14 -10.41
N LEU A 610 -8.65 -24.74 -9.56
CA LEU A 610 -9.96 -25.39 -9.45
C LEU A 610 -11.05 -24.71 -10.30
N SER A 611 -10.71 -23.70 -11.11
CA SER A 611 -11.68 -22.94 -11.90
C SER A 611 -12.31 -23.75 -13.06
N GLY A 612 -11.52 -24.60 -13.69
CA GLY A 612 -11.91 -25.31 -14.92
C GLY A 612 -12.12 -24.38 -16.13
N ARG A 613 -11.50 -23.17 -16.09
CA ARG A 613 -11.63 -22.15 -17.15
C ARG A 613 -10.26 -21.75 -17.66
N ASP A 614 -9.94 -22.08 -18.91
CA ASP A 614 -8.63 -21.81 -19.52
C ASP A 614 -8.24 -20.33 -19.49
N VAL A 615 -9.20 -19.46 -19.71
CA VAL A 615 -8.98 -18.00 -19.66
C VAL A 615 -8.51 -17.54 -18.27
N LEU A 616 -8.97 -18.14 -17.19
CA LEU A 616 -8.53 -17.82 -15.84
C LEU A 616 -7.13 -18.39 -15.57
N ILE A 617 -6.86 -19.61 -16.03
CA ILE A 617 -5.53 -20.24 -15.93
C ILE A 617 -4.48 -19.38 -16.65
N ALA A 618 -4.81 -18.88 -17.84
CA ALA A 618 -3.90 -18.08 -18.65
C ALA A 618 -3.61 -16.69 -18.08
N ASN A 619 -4.57 -16.08 -17.36
CA ASN A 619 -4.44 -14.70 -16.90
C ASN A 619 -4.02 -14.56 -15.41
N PHE A 620 -4.36 -15.53 -14.55
CA PHE A 620 -3.95 -15.50 -13.14
C PHE A 620 -2.62 -16.27 -12.93
N THR A 621 -1.57 -15.85 -13.62
CA THR A 621 -0.24 -16.47 -13.53
C THR A 621 0.58 -15.86 -12.40
N ASN A 622 1.78 -16.41 -12.19
CA ASN A 622 2.78 -15.88 -11.26
C ASN A 622 3.45 -14.58 -11.73
N ALA A 623 3.17 -14.11 -12.94
CA ALA A 623 3.63 -12.82 -13.48
C ALA A 623 2.53 -11.74 -13.44
N ALA A 624 1.30 -12.10 -13.08
CA ALA A 624 0.19 -11.16 -12.95
C ALA A 624 0.17 -10.52 -11.56
N TYR A 625 0.06 -9.20 -11.48
CA TYR A 625 0.14 -8.41 -10.24
C TYR A 625 -0.85 -8.88 -9.16
N HIS A 626 -2.07 -9.27 -9.53
CA HIS A 626 -3.07 -9.86 -8.65
C HIS A 626 -3.38 -11.34 -8.97
N GLY A 627 -2.41 -12.02 -9.59
CA GLY A 627 -2.51 -13.44 -9.97
C GLY A 627 -2.01 -14.40 -8.89
N THR A 628 -1.29 -15.44 -9.32
CA THR A 628 -0.74 -16.47 -8.43
C THR A 628 0.61 -16.01 -7.84
N VAL A 629 0.56 -14.89 -7.15
CA VAL A 629 1.66 -14.19 -6.46
C VAL A 629 1.34 -14.05 -4.97
N VAL A 630 2.31 -13.63 -4.16
CA VAL A 630 2.15 -13.45 -2.72
C VAL A 630 2.24 -11.96 -2.38
N TRP A 631 1.29 -11.47 -1.59
CA TRP A 631 1.25 -10.10 -1.08
C TRP A 631 1.44 -10.08 0.44
N GLY A 632 2.45 -9.37 0.92
CA GLY A 632 2.78 -9.33 2.35
C GLY A 632 1.61 -8.89 3.23
N TRP A 633 0.93 -7.79 2.88
CA TRP A 633 -0.19 -7.29 3.68
C TRP A 633 -1.42 -8.23 3.70
N GLN A 634 -1.64 -9.02 2.64
CA GLN A 634 -2.71 -10.02 2.62
C GLN A 634 -2.42 -11.17 3.59
N LEU A 635 -1.15 -11.56 3.72
CA LEU A 635 -0.74 -12.52 4.76
C LEU A 635 -1.01 -11.96 6.16
N ALA A 636 -0.66 -10.68 6.40
CA ALA A 636 -0.93 -10.00 7.67
C ALA A 636 -2.43 -9.91 7.97
N LEU A 637 -3.25 -9.54 6.98
CA LEU A 637 -4.70 -9.44 7.10
C LEU A 637 -5.32 -10.81 7.45
N MET A 638 -4.90 -11.89 6.76
CA MET A 638 -5.39 -13.24 7.01
C MET A 638 -4.97 -13.74 8.39
N ALA A 639 -3.70 -13.56 8.76
CA ALA A 639 -3.19 -13.96 10.08
C ALA A 639 -3.94 -13.25 11.20
N LYS A 640 -4.12 -11.93 11.08
CA LYS A 640 -4.87 -11.14 12.08
C LYS A 640 -6.36 -11.48 12.08
N GLY A 641 -6.92 -11.77 10.92
CA GLY A 641 -8.30 -12.25 10.78
C GLY A 641 -8.53 -13.57 11.52
N PHE A 642 -7.69 -14.57 11.29
CA PHE A 642 -7.78 -15.87 11.98
C PHE A 642 -7.56 -15.72 13.49
N GLU A 643 -6.55 -14.94 13.92
CA GLU A 643 -6.32 -14.63 15.33
C GLU A 643 -7.58 -14.04 15.98
N ARG A 644 -8.23 -13.09 15.31
CA ARG A 644 -9.45 -12.46 15.80
C ARG A 644 -10.60 -13.45 15.97
N GLN A 645 -10.76 -14.39 15.04
CA GLN A 645 -11.78 -15.43 15.18
C GLN A 645 -11.44 -16.42 16.30
N LEU A 646 -10.17 -16.85 16.44
CA LEU A 646 -9.71 -17.70 17.54
C LEU A 646 -9.92 -17.05 18.93
N ALA A 647 -9.69 -15.74 19.03
CA ALA A 647 -9.89 -14.97 20.25
C ALA A 647 -11.34 -14.99 20.78
N ARG A 648 -12.31 -15.30 19.92
CA ARG A 648 -13.73 -15.45 20.30
C ARG A 648 -14.06 -16.77 21.01
N CYS A 649 -13.12 -17.73 20.93
CA CYS A 649 -13.34 -19.11 21.35
C CYS A 649 -12.73 -19.36 22.71
N GLY A 650 -12.51 -18.76 23.65
CA GLY A 650 -11.93 -19.08 24.98
C GLY A 650 -11.75 -20.59 25.28
N THR A 651 -11.09 -20.92 26.36
CA THR A 651 -10.87 -22.32 26.76
C THR A 651 -11.29 -22.50 28.23
N PRO A 652 -12.45 -23.09 28.51
CA PRO A 652 -13.51 -23.57 27.58
C PRO A 652 -14.24 -22.40 26.89
N PRO A 653 -14.95 -22.66 25.79
CA PRO A 653 -15.72 -21.61 25.12
C PRO A 653 -16.76 -21.00 26.06
N PRO A 654 -16.80 -19.66 26.24
CA PRO A 654 -17.81 -18.99 27.06
C PRO A 654 -19.23 -19.24 26.55
N ALA A 655 -20.22 -19.09 27.43
CA ALA A 655 -21.62 -19.10 27.02
C ALA A 655 -21.86 -18.01 25.97
N GLY A 656 -22.53 -18.36 24.85
CA GLY A 656 -22.76 -17.44 23.73
C GLY A 656 -21.61 -17.33 22.72
N SER A 657 -20.54 -18.13 22.86
CA SER A 657 -19.51 -18.25 21.83
C SER A 657 -20.11 -18.77 20.52
N PRO A 658 -19.58 -18.34 19.36
CA PRO A 658 -20.00 -18.84 18.06
C PRO A 658 -19.95 -20.36 17.94
N GLY A 659 -20.79 -20.95 17.07
CA GLY A 659 -20.90 -22.38 16.88
C GLY A 659 -19.59 -23.07 16.51
N PHE A 660 -18.79 -22.45 15.67
CA PHE A 660 -17.48 -22.96 15.27
C PHE A 660 -16.51 -23.15 16.46
N CYS A 661 -16.69 -22.41 17.54
CA CYS A 661 -15.89 -22.59 18.76
C CYS A 661 -16.20 -23.90 19.50
N ARG A 662 -17.40 -24.47 19.28
CA ARG A 662 -17.84 -25.75 19.83
C ARG A 662 -17.63 -26.91 18.88
N ASP A 663 -17.48 -26.64 17.59
CA ASP A 663 -17.12 -27.61 16.56
C ASP A 663 -15.60 -27.85 16.59
N GLN A 664 -15.21 -28.97 17.18
CA GLN A 664 -13.78 -29.31 17.39
C GLN A 664 -13.03 -29.47 16.05
N ALA A 665 -13.71 -29.93 15.00
CA ALA A 665 -13.08 -30.10 13.68
C ALA A 665 -12.80 -28.73 13.05
N VAL A 666 -13.77 -27.82 13.08
CA VAL A 666 -13.63 -26.47 12.50
C VAL A 666 -12.66 -25.61 13.32
N LEU A 667 -12.75 -25.66 14.65
CA LEU A 667 -11.81 -24.93 15.52
C LEU A 667 -10.38 -25.46 15.36
N GLY A 668 -10.21 -26.77 15.25
CA GLY A 668 -8.93 -27.42 14.97
C GLY A 668 -8.37 -27.02 13.61
N ALA A 669 -9.19 -26.99 12.58
CA ALA A 669 -8.81 -26.55 11.24
C ALA A 669 -8.39 -25.06 11.24
N LEU A 670 -9.16 -24.19 11.91
CA LEU A 670 -8.82 -22.77 12.02
C LEU A 670 -7.47 -22.54 12.73
N ARG A 671 -7.23 -23.25 13.85
CA ARG A 671 -5.95 -23.19 14.57
C ARG A 671 -4.79 -23.71 13.73
N ALA A 672 -4.98 -24.83 13.05
CA ALA A 672 -3.97 -25.40 12.16
C ALA A 672 -3.66 -24.46 10.98
N ALA A 673 -4.69 -23.84 10.39
CA ALA A 673 -4.51 -22.86 9.30
C ALA A 673 -3.77 -21.60 9.78
N TYR A 674 -4.09 -21.09 10.98
CA TYR A 674 -3.38 -19.99 11.59
C TYR A 674 -1.88 -20.29 11.76
N ASN A 675 -1.57 -21.47 12.32
CA ASN A 675 -0.18 -21.87 12.53
C ASN A 675 0.55 -22.11 11.20
N ARG A 676 -0.08 -22.80 10.25
CA ARG A 676 0.48 -23.02 8.90
C ARG A 676 0.80 -21.71 8.19
N LEU A 677 -0.09 -20.73 8.30
CA LEU A 677 0.12 -19.41 7.71
C LEU A 677 1.31 -18.70 8.36
N TRP A 678 1.43 -18.77 9.69
CA TRP A 678 2.55 -18.15 10.40
C TRP A 678 3.88 -18.85 10.11
N ASP A 679 3.90 -20.17 10.03
CA ASP A 679 5.11 -20.91 9.64
C ASP A 679 5.64 -20.41 8.30
N VAL A 680 4.75 -20.26 7.30
CA VAL A 680 5.13 -19.75 5.98
C VAL A 680 5.55 -18.27 6.02
N ILE A 681 4.92 -17.43 6.85
CA ILE A 681 5.32 -16.02 7.03
C ILE A 681 6.74 -15.95 7.63
N GLU A 682 7.00 -16.70 8.67
CA GLU A 682 8.29 -16.72 9.38
C GLU A 682 9.40 -17.29 8.51
N ASP A 683 9.12 -18.36 7.74
CA ASP A 683 10.07 -18.96 6.78
C ASP A 683 10.46 -17.99 5.64
N ASN A 684 9.63 -16.97 5.38
CA ASN A 684 9.84 -15.99 4.30
C ASN A 684 9.97 -14.54 4.83
N GLU A 685 10.47 -14.36 6.04
CA GLU A 685 10.61 -13.04 6.68
C GLU A 685 11.37 -12.03 5.79
N GLY A 686 12.39 -12.49 5.05
CA GLY A 686 13.17 -11.66 4.13
C GLY A 686 12.37 -11.07 2.96
N GLN A 687 11.24 -11.68 2.58
CA GLN A 687 10.37 -11.19 1.51
C GLN A 687 9.34 -10.14 1.99
N LEU A 688 9.11 -10.04 3.29
CA LEU A 688 8.10 -9.11 3.85
C LEU A 688 8.44 -7.63 3.67
N GLN A 689 9.67 -7.32 3.22
CA GLN A 689 10.04 -5.97 2.82
C GLN A 689 9.44 -5.56 1.47
N SER A 690 9.16 -6.51 0.58
CA SER A 690 8.58 -6.26 -0.72
C SER A 690 7.07 -6.15 -0.65
N GLU A 691 6.47 -5.40 -1.54
CA GLU A 691 5.01 -5.28 -1.71
C GLU A 691 4.41 -6.62 -2.07
N VAL A 692 4.95 -7.20 -3.13
CA VAL A 692 4.50 -8.44 -3.76
C VAL A 692 5.71 -9.19 -4.31
N TRP A 693 5.68 -10.50 -4.20
CA TRP A 693 6.72 -11.32 -4.83
C TRP A 693 6.13 -12.48 -5.61
N SER A 694 6.91 -12.91 -6.58
CA SER A 694 6.60 -14.00 -7.48
C SER A 694 7.48 -15.22 -7.20
N TRP A 695 7.17 -16.31 -7.87
CA TRP A 695 7.87 -17.58 -7.72
C TRP A 695 7.67 -18.50 -8.93
N THR A 696 8.57 -19.45 -9.10
CA THR A 696 8.44 -20.58 -10.02
C THR A 696 8.72 -21.87 -9.27
N PHE A 697 8.22 -22.99 -9.76
CA PHE A 697 8.59 -24.32 -9.29
C PHE A 697 9.15 -25.13 -10.47
N GLY A 698 10.45 -25.42 -10.44
CA GLY A 698 11.15 -26.23 -11.45
C GLY A 698 11.44 -27.63 -10.95
N ALA A 699 11.35 -28.64 -11.83
CA ALA A 699 11.84 -29.97 -11.52
C ALA A 699 13.36 -29.95 -11.35
N SER A 700 13.89 -30.68 -10.36
CA SER A 700 15.33 -30.90 -10.25
C SER A 700 15.82 -31.78 -11.39
N GLY A 701 17.03 -31.52 -11.94
CA GLY A 701 17.57 -32.20 -13.08
C GLY A 701 17.74 -33.74 -12.93
N ASN A 702 17.53 -34.28 -11.72
CA ASN A 702 17.65 -35.70 -11.38
C ASN A 702 16.30 -36.43 -11.27
N GLY A 703 15.19 -35.81 -11.70
CA GLY A 703 13.88 -36.48 -11.82
C GLY A 703 13.13 -36.78 -10.51
N THR A 704 13.74 -36.54 -9.37
CA THR A 704 13.08 -36.73 -8.04
C THR A 704 13.12 -35.45 -7.25
N GLY A 705 11.98 -34.71 -7.30
CA GLY A 705 11.79 -33.47 -6.55
C GLY A 705 11.94 -32.23 -7.41
N GLY A 706 11.47 -31.09 -6.88
CA GLY A 706 11.58 -29.77 -7.46
C GLY A 706 11.77 -28.74 -6.36
N ALA A 707 12.14 -27.52 -6.75
CA ALA A 707 12.37 -26.42 -5.82
C ALA A 707 11.56 -25.19 -6.22
N TYR A 708 11.08 -24.48 -5.22
CA TYR A 708 10.54 -23.13 -5.37
C TYR A 708 11.69 -22.13 -5.51
N LYS A 709 11.62 -21.29 -6.52
CA LYS A 709 12.53 -20.17 -6.74
C LYS A 709 11.74 -18.87 -6.63
N LEU A 710 12.13 -18.03 -5.69
CA LEU A 710 11.59 -16.68 -5.52
C LEU A 710 12.07 -15.76 -6.63
N SER A 711 11.26 -14.78 -6.99
CA SER A 711 11.57 -13.73 -7.96
C SER A 711 10.80 -12.46 -7.63
N PRO A 712 11.42 -11.27 -7.70
CA PRO A 712 10.68 -10.03 -7.70
C PRO A 712 9.67 -10.00 -8.86
N LEU A 713 8.52 -9.39 -8.63
CA LEU A 713 7.58 -9.15 -9.73
C LEU A 713 8.19 -8.16 -10.72
N GLY A 714 7.87 -8.28 -12.00
CA GLY A 714 8.45 -7.46 -13.08
C GLY A 714 9.70 -8.09 -13.73
N VAL A 715 10.37 -8.99 -13.06
CA VAL A 715 11.49 -9.77 -13.63
C VAL A 715 10.98 -10.89 -14.55
N LEU A 716 9.79 -11.40 -14.31
CA LEU A 716 9.13 -12.39 -15.14
C LEU A 716 8.37 -11.74 -16.30
N PRO A 717 8.26 -12.43 -17.48
CA PRO A 717 7.45 -11.93 -18.56
C PRO A 717 5.99 -11.73 -18.11
N PRO A 718 5.31 -10.66 -18.56
CA PRO A 718 3.90 -10.47 -18.28
C PRO A 718 3.06 -11.58 -18.92
N PRO A 719 1.85 -11.85 -18.39
CA PRO A 719 0.91 -12.77 -19.00
C PRO A 719 0.56 -12.34 -20.44
N PRO A 720 0.19 -13.27 -21.33
CA PRO A 720 -0.23 -12.95 -22.68
C PRO A 720 -1.37 -11.91 -22.69
N GLY A 721 -1.26 -10.88 -23.52
CA GLY A 721 -2.25 -9.81 -23.64
C GLY A 721 -2.20 -8.73 -22.58
N VAL A 722 -1.31 -8.85 -21.61
CA VAL A 722 -0.99 -7.79 -20.64
C VAL A 722 0.23 -7.02 -21.14
N GLY A 723 0.22 -5.70 -21.01
CA GLY A 723 1.35 -4.84 -21.39
C GLY A 723 2.63 -5.13 -20.61
N ALA A 724 3.56 -4.20 -20.61
CA ALA A 724 4.81 -4.31 -19.85
C ALA A 724 4.57 -4.75 -18.40
N GLY A 725 5.43 -5.62 -17.89
CA GLY A 725 5.29 -6.17 -16.54
C GLY A 725 5.31 -5.08 -15.47
N THR A 726 4.45 -5.22 -14.49
CA THR A 726 4.42 -4.36 -13.30
C THR A 726 5.58 -4.72 -12.38
N GLU A 727 6.37 -3.74 -11.98
CA GLU A 727 7.43 -3.93 -10.98
C GLU A 727 6.83 -4.01 -9.57
N SER A 728 7.46 -4.74 -8.64
CA SER A 728 7.19 -4.60 -7.22
C SER A 728 7.98 -3.44 -6.63
N ASP A 729 7.43 -2.82 -5.58
CA ASP A 729 8.16 -1.87 -4.75
C ASP A 729 8.74 -2.56 -3.50
N VAL A 730 9.97 -2.22 -3.20
CA VAL A 730 10.53 -2.50 -1.88
C VAL A 730 10.01 -1.42 -0.92
N ARG A 731 9.27 -1.82 0.07
CA ARG A 731 8.52 -0.99 1.03
C ARG A 731 7.33 -0.27 0.42
N GLN A 732 6.20 -0.79 0.75
CA GLN A 732 4.91 -0.11 0.71
C GLN A 732 4.43 0.12 2.14
N LEU A 733 3.55 1.09 2.36
CA LEU A 733 2.97 1.34 3.67
C LEU A 733 2.32 0.07 4.25
N TRP A 734 1.56 -0.66 3.45
CA TRP A 734 0.92 -1.90 3.86
C TRP A 734 1.87 -3.10 4.03
N SER A 735 3.09 -3.08 3.47
CA SER A 735 4.10 -4.11 3.78
C SER A 735 4.70 -3.96 5.19
N LEU A 736 4.53 -2.79 5.83
CA LEU A 736 4.99 -2.52 7.19
C LEU A 736 4.02 -3.02 8.28
N THR A 737 2.91 -3.61 7.90
CA THR A 737 1.85 -4.07 8.84
C THR A 737 2.33 -5.13 9.82
N PHE A 738 3.42 -5.83 9.51
CA PHE A 738 4.08 -6.76 10.42
C PHE A 738 4.81 -6.07 11.59
N LEU A 739 4.89 -4.74 11.65
CA LEU A 739 5.24 -4.02 12.89
C LEU A 739 4.22 -4.29 14.01
N ALA A 740 2.93 -4.39 13.66
CA ALA A 740 1.82 -4.58 14.60
C ALA A 740 1.26 -6.00 14.59
N VAL A 741 1.27 -6.69 13.45
CA VAL A 741 0.75 -8.05 13.32
C VAL A 741 1.86 -9.04 13.69
N LYS A 742 1.66 -9.74 14.80
CA LYS A 742 2.62 -10.72 15.34
C LYS A 742 1.92 -12.03 15.67
N ARG A 743 2.67 -13.14 15.61
CA ARG A 743 2.15 -14.46 15.99
C ARG A 743 1.78 -14.50 17.47
N ASN A 744 0.53 -14.84 17.75
CA ASN A 744 0.08 -15.04 19.12
C ASN A 744 0.32 -16.50 19.54
N LYS A 745 1.28 -16.69 20.44
CA LYS A 745 1.68 -18.02 20.93
C LYS A 745 0.58 -18.78 21.69
N ALA A 746 -0.46 -18.08 22.15
CA ALA A 746 -1.60 -18.73 22.81
C ALA A 746 -2.40 -19.65 21.87
N TYR A 747 -2.21 -19.54 20.56
CA TYR A 747 -2.89 -20.35 19.53
C TYR A 747 -1.98 -21.38 18.83
N GLN A 748 -0.73 -21.49 19.31
CA GLN A 748 0.19 -22.53 18.84
C GLN A 748 -0.24 -23.94 19.24
#